data_e054f125ed4f469313f8409e2329ebd1
#
_entry.id   e054f125ed4f469313f8409e2329ebd1
#
_cell.length_a   1.000
_cell.length_b   1.000
_cell.length_c   1.000
_cell.angle_alpha   90.00
_cell.angle_beta   90.00
_cell.angle_gamma   90.00
#
_symmetry.space_group_name_H-M   'P 1'
#
loop_
_entity.id
_entity.type
_entity.pdbx_description
1 polymer ?
#
loop_
_entity_poly.entity_id
_entity_poly.type
_entity_poly.pdbx_seq_one_letter_code
_entity_poly.pdbx_strand_id
1 'polypeptide(L)'
;MTRCSRCGSELPASGRYCPSCGQDVGSASHLATEIGAAPAAPRPPSSVGRLATSDSIDLGAFTPGSMVGGRYRIIGLLGRGGMGEVYRADDLKLGQTVALKFLPKTVSADPGLLARFHAEVRLARQVSHPNVCRVYDIDEIDGQSFLSMEYVDGEDLASLLKRIGHLHGDKALEVSRQLCAGVAAAHEKGVLHRDLKPANVMLDGRGRVRITDFGLAVTGEEAGPGREIAGTPAYMAPEQLEGKTASVRSDVYALGLVLYEIFTGKRAFDAPTLAEIRRKHAEDAPAPPSSVTSGIDPVVERVILRCLEKDPKARPSSAIQVASALPGGDPLAAAIAAGETPSPEMVAAAGEEGTLAAGKAWALLGGVAVLLTAVLFISSIARDVGLAPPEKSRDSLMDRAREVVVRLGWTEPFADSAGTFVRDYPFLSWMAQNAPPGWARRLSSSWWTPATFRYRQSPWPLVPSNFLGYVRADDPPMNVSGMVSVELDTRGRLRKLHAVPQQIRSGAPPPALPAWDVLFTEAGLDFKAFAPSEAAWLPPIPFDSVTGWTGAVPGRPDAPLKVVAASQQGRPVYFELIAPWSEAVQVTIRPLTVREKLGEIVFFVLGVCFTVAGLFFARRNLRLGRGDKAGAVRLATIVFVLAALSDVLARHVSLASGVLGRAFGEMLGDALPPAAIVAIVYLALEPYFRRRYPELLVSWTRILSGRLKDPLVGRDHLWGVLAGLAVTLVLCIENIPPALFRAPGQTPVWVEPLALVGLGGLVCYMSYQVVGSLVSLFMIAASLFFGRLVLRKAWLAALVLWLLVFLNAMGRENPLFEITGAAVIATIFLLLFFRTGLLGLAVGLGVYQVLSTAPITPDLSRWFAGYGLFCLAFVLAIAIYGFWAARGGAVFSGAAADD
;
A
#
# COMPACT_ATOMS: atom_id res chain seq x y z
N MET A 1 43.26 38.82 -26.97
CA MET A 1 42.35 37.67 -26.82
C MET A 1 43.06 36.63 -25.96
N THR A 2 42.52 36.38 -24.77
CA THR A 2 43.09 35.40 -23.84
C THR A 2 42.60 33.99 -24.19
N ARG A 3 43.50 33.03 -24.27
CA ARG A 3 43.17 31.62 -24.54
C ARG A 3 43.13 30.83 -23.25
N CYS A 4 42.20 29.87 -23.18
CA CYS A 4 42.07 28.98 -22.03
C CYS A 4 43.32 28.12 -21.83
N SER A 5 43.90 28.15 -20.64
CA SER A 5 45.11 27.40 -20.29
C SER A 5 44.95 25.88 -20.35
N ARG A 6 43.75 25.37 -20.36
CA ARG A 6 43.44 23.92 -20.34
C ARG A 6 43.17 23.36 -21.73
N CYS A 7 42.43 24.07 -22.58
CA CYS A 7 41.99 23.55 -23.89
C CYS A 7 42.41 24.41 -25.10
N GLY A 8 43.06 25.54 -24.90
CA GLY A 8 43.53 26.42 -25.95
C GLY A 8 42.46 27.26 -26.67
N SER A 9 41.19 27.10 -26.35
CA SER A 9 40.08 27.84 -26.97
C SER A 9 40.09 29.31 -26.58
N GLU A 10 39.63 30.20 -27.47
CA GLU A 10 39.50 31.63 -27.19
C GLU A 10 38.39 31.90 -26.16
N LEU A 11 38.70 32.76 -25.19
CA LEU A 11 37.82 33.15 -24.12
C LEU A 11 37.02 34.40 -24.46
N PRO A 12 35.69 34.45 -24.25
CA PRO A 12 34.92 35.67 -24.42
C PRO A 12 35.31 36.72 -23.38
N ALA A 13 35.15 37.99 -23.72
CA ALA A 13 35.58 39.13 -22.89
C ALA A 13 34.83 39.23 -21.52
N SER A 14 33.74 38.51 -21.33
CA SER A 14 32.98 38.47 -20.11
C SER A 14 32.44 37.05 -19.88
N GLY A 15 33.19 36.21 -19.16
CA GLY A 15 32.75 34.89 -18.77
C GLY A 15 33.66 34.32 -17.67
N ARG A 16 33.09 33.82 -16.60
CA ARG A 16 33.78 33.21 -15.46
C ARG A 16 34.34 31.81 -15.78
N TYR A 17 33.80 31.17 -16.82
CA TYR A 17 34.18 29.80 -17.19
C TYR A 17 34.44 29.69 -18.69
N CYS A 18 35.38 28.82 -19.07
CA CYS A 18 35.64 28.51 -20.48
C CYS A 18 34.45 27.75 -21.09
N PRO A 19 33.84 28.25 -22.21
CA PRO A 19 32.64 27.59 -22.77
C PRO A 19 32.96 26.23 -23.42
N SER A 20 34.20 25.92 -23.70
CA SER A 20 34.60 24.66 -24.36
C SER A 20 34.99 23.55 -23.38
N CYS A 21 35.52 23.86 -22.18
CA CYS A 21 35.98 22.85 -21.22
C CYS A 21 35.55 23.08 -19.77
N GLY A 22 34.80 24.15 -19.47
CA GLY A 22 34.25 24.43 -18.15
C GLY A 22 35.27 24.92 -17.10
N GLN A 23 36.52 25.22 -17.49
CA GLN A 23 37.56 25.72 -16.59
C GLN A 23 37.19 27.10 -16.06
N ASP A 24 37.32 27.32 -14.73
CA ASP A 24 37.17 28.65 -14.11
C ASP A 24 38.40 29.53 -14.50
N VAL A 25 38.13 30.64 -15.17
CA VAL A 25 39.16 31.59 -15.66
C VAL A 25 39.09 32.94 -14.92
N GLY A 26 38.25 33.05 -13.90
CA GLY A 26 38.00 34.27 -13.11
C GLY A 26 39.04 34.58 -12.02
N SER A 27 40.07 33.74 -11.81
CA SER A 27 41.05 33.92 -10.71
C SER A 27 42.44 34.48 -11.12
N ALA A 28 42.62 34.94 -12.39
CA ALA A 28 43.93 35.35 -12.89
C ALA A 28 44.10 36.87 -13.09
N SER A 29 43.36 37.75 -12.46
CA SER A 29 43.43 39.21 -12.70
C SER A 29 43.72 40.08 -11.48
N HIS A 30 44.44 39.57 -10.46
CA HIS A 30 44.99 40.43 -9.40
C HIS A 30 46.43 40.10 -9.07
N LEU A 31 47.33 40.43 -10.00
CA LEU A 31 48.76 40.57 -9.73
C LEU A 31 49.41 41.40 -10.84
N ALA A 32 49.36 42.72 -10.73
CA ALA A 32 50.31 43.70 -11.23
C ALA A 32 49.87 45.11 -10.86
N THR A 33 50.36 45.61 -9.72
CA THR A 33 50.73 47.03 -9.60
C THR A 33 51.83 47.14 -8.54
N GLU A 34 53.05 47.20 -8.94
CA GLU A 34 54.14 47.75 -8.16
C GLU A 34 53.86 49.23 -7.87
N ILE A 35 54.23 49.71 -6.67
CA ILE A 35 55.00 50.92 -6.46
C ILE A 35 55.23 51.13 -4.98
N GLY A 36 56.51 51.38 -4.57
CA GLY A 36 56.88 52.24 -3.45
C GLY A 36 57.59 51.59 -2.28
N ALA A 37 58.93 51.67 -2.30
CA ALA A 37 59.83 51.39 -1.21
C ALA A 37 59.86 52.50 -0.17
N ALA A 38 60.00 52.11 1.14
CA ALA A 38 60.94 52.61 2.15
C ALA A 38 60.25 52.69 3.56
N PRO A 39 60.95 52.70 4.71
CA PRO A 39 62.17 52.03 5.08
C PRO A 39 62.04 51.21 6.40
N ALA A 40 63.10 50.44 6.69
CA ALA A 40 63.31 49.61 7.84
C ALA A 40 63.51 50.39 9.17
N ALA A 41 62.99 49.80 10.28
CA ALA A 41 63.52 49.98 11.65
C ALA A 41 62.93 48.90 12.59
N PRO A 42 63.51 48.62 13.77
CA PRO A 42 64.59 47.64 13.95
C PRO A 42 64.07 46.39 14.81
N ARG A 43 64.87 45.29 14.70
CA ARG A 43 64.73 44.13 15.54
C ARG A 43 65.16 44.38 16.99
N PRO A 44 64.44 43.91 18.03
CA PRO A 44 65.00 43.63 19.34
C PRO A 44 65.54 42.22 19.49
N PRO A 45 66.37 41.97 20.44
CA PRO A 45 67.34 40.89 20.42
C PRO A 45 66.81 39.55 20.91
N SER A 46 67.38 38.50 20.36
CA SER A 46 67.36 37.10 20.75
C SER A 46 67.64 36.91 22.24
N SER A 47 66.73 36.38 23.03
CA SER A 47 67.02 35.70 24.28
C SER A 47 66.95 34.21 24.03
N VAL A 48 68.12 33.59 24.12
CA VAL A 48 68.32 32.15 24.18
C VAL A 48 67.74 31.62 25.50
N GLY A 49 66.55 31.04 25.42
CA GLY A 49 65.96 30.21 26.48
C GLY A 49 66.17 28.76 26.10
N ARG A 50 66.83 28.01 26.91
CA ARG A 50 67.15 26.60 26.79
C ARG A 50 65.90 25.79 26.44
N LEU A 51 65.97 25.03 25.32
CA LEU A 51 65.10 23.92 25.00
C LEU A 51 65.15 22.91 26.13
N ALA A 52 64.02 22.70 26.83
CA ALA A 52 63.75 21.49 27.58
C ALA A 52 63.57 20.37 26.56
N THR A 53 64.30 19.33 26.78
CA THR A 53 64.42 18.13 25.98
C THR A 53 63.15 17.32 25.92
N SER A 54 62.84 16.86 24.70
CA SER A 54 62.15 15.61 24.34
C SER A 54 60.72 15.48 24.87
N ASP A 55 59.75 16.07 24.14
CA ASP A 55 58.58 15.31 23.77
C ASP A 55 59.01 14.41 22.60
N SER A 56 59.20 13.15 22.86
CA SER A 56 59.31 12.10 21.84
C SER A 56 58.02 12.16 20.98
N ILE A 57 58.16 12.56 19.73
CA ILE A 57 57.06 12.42 18.77
C ILE A 57 56.83 10.90 18.73
N ASP A 58 55.73 10.47 19.34
CA ASP A 58 55.27 9.05 19.29
C ASP A 58 54.79 8.80 17.84
N LEU A 59 55.73 8.26 17.02
CA LEU A 59 55.49 8.05 15.58
C LEU A 59 54.53 6.89 15.28
N GLY A 60 54.02 6.20 16.29
CA GLY A 60 53.19 4.99 16.11
C GLY A 60 54.02 3.84 15.48
N ALA A 61 53.32 2.80 15.04
CA ALA A 61 53.93 1.63 14.39
C ALA A 61 54.42 1.96 12.95
N PHE A 62 53.83 2.97 12.28
CA PHE A 62 54.19 3.36 10.92
C PHE A 62 54.59 4.82 10.88
N THR A 63 55.75 5.11 10.24
CA THR A 63 56.23 6.48 10.05
C THR A 63 55.62 7.15 8.80
N PRO A 64 55.50 8.51 8.76
CA PRO A 64 55.07 9.19 7.59
C PRO A 64 55.92 8.83 6.35
N GLY A 65 55.26 8.57 5.21
CA GLY A 65 55.87 8.09 3.96
C GLY A 65 55.94 6.56 3.85
N SER A 66 55.68 5.78 4.92
CA SER A 66 55.65 4.31 4.85
C SER A 66 54.55 3.83 3.90
N MET A 67 54.82 2.73 3.21
CA MET A 67 53.88 2.05 2.34
C MET A 67 53.29 0.85 3.05
N VAL A 68 51.98 0.81 3.16
CA VAL A 68 51.21 -0.29 3.75
C VAL A 68 50.54 -1.11 2.64
N GLY A 69 50.85 -2.41 2.55
CA GLY A 69 50.32 -3.30 1.53
C GLY A 69 50.57 -2.87 0.06
N GLY A 70 51.58 -2.07 -0.21
CA GLY A 70 51.88 -1.55 -1.55
C GLY A 70 50.79 -0.61 -2.12
N ARG A 71 49.80 -0.30 -1.32
CA ARG A 71 48.59 0.50 -1.74
C ARG A 71 48.47 1.80 -0.99
N TYR A 72 48.71 1.81 0.31
CA TYR A 72 48.41 2.96 1.17
C TYR A 72 49.70 3.62 1.61
N ARG A 73 49.84 4.91 1.33
CA ARG A 73 50.96 5.74 1.77
C ARG A 73 50.59 6.49 3.04
N ILE A 74 51.21 6.18 4.15
CA ILE A 74 50.96 6.83 5.45
C ILE A 74 51.35 8.31 5.38
N ILE A 75 50.42 9.19 5.80
CA ILE A 75 50.65 10.63 5.94
C ILE A 75 51.03 10.96 7.40
N GLY A 76 50.33 10.34 8.36
CA GLY A 76 50.57 10.59 9.76
C GLY A 76 49.61 9.84 10.69
N LEU A 77 49.96 9.78 11.96
CA LEU A 77 49.09 9.22 13.00
C LEU A 77 48.01 10.21 13.36
N LEU A 78 46.74 9.77 13.34
CA LEU A 78 45.57 10.56 13.75
C LEU A 78 45.23 10.36 15.22
N GLY A 79 45.42 9.14 15.75
CA GLY A 79 45.16 8.84 17.15
C GLY A 79 45.57 7.42 17.53
N ARG A 80 45.78 7.21 18.83
CA ARG A 80 46.12 5.92 19.45
C ARG A 80 45.27 5.70 20.70
N GLY A 81 44.66 4.53 20.81
CA GLY A 81 43.80 4.19 21.95
C GLY A 81 43.70 2.69 22.20
N GLY A 82 42.85 2.30 23.11
CA GLY A 82 42.66 0.87 23.47
C GLY A 82 42.14 -0.01 22.33
N MET A 83 41.57 0.61 21.27
CA MET A 83 41.07 -0.08 20.07
C MET A 83 42.05 -0.02 18.88
N GLY A 84 43.32 0.35 19.11
CA GLY A 84 44.36 0.39 18.10
C GLY A 84 44.82 1.78 17.68
N GLU A 85 45.51 1.86 16.56
CA GLU A 85 46.06 3.09 15.97
C GLU A 85 45.33 3.46 14.71
N VAL A 86 45.04 4.76 14.52
CA VAL A 86 44.38 5.29 13.33
C VAL A 86 45.33 6.21 12.60
N TYR A 87 45.56 5.94 11.32
CA TYR A 87 46.46 6.70 10.47
C TYR A 87 45.71 7.40 9.35
N ARG A 88 46.13 8.60 9.01
CA ARG A 88 45.81 9.23 7.72
C ARG A 88 46.71 8.62 6.68
N ALA A 89 46.15 8.20 5.52
CA ALA A 89 46.89 7.63 4.42
C ALA A 89 46.30 8.01 3.08
N ASP A 90 47.11 8.01 2.03
CA ASP A 90 46.65 8.12 0.65
C ASP A 90 46.48 6.71 0.07
N ASP A 91 45.29 6.38 -0.42
CA ASP A 91 45.05 5.20 -1.24
C ASP A 91 45.52 5.49 -2.67
N LEU A 92 46.73 5.03 -3.03
CA LEU A 92 47.35 5.30 -4.34
C LEU A 92 46.59 4.62 -5.50
N LYS A 93 45.79 3.57 -5.20
CA LYS A 93 45.01 2.87 -6.21
C LYS A 93 43.71 3.62 -6.56
N LEU A 94 43.11 4.30 -5.59
CA LEU A 94 41.85 5.03 -5.75
C LEU A 94 42.08 6.55 -5.86
N GLY A 95 43.28 7.06 -5.56
CA GLY A 95 43.62 8.48 -5.64
C GLY A 95 42.89 9.34 -4.58
N GLN A 96 42.60 8.77 -3.40
CA GLN A 96 41.88 9.45 -2.34
C GLN A 96 42.55 9.27 -0.98
N THR A 97 42.37 10.26 -0.08
CA THR A 97 42.83 10.16 1.31
C THR A 97 41.85 9.33 2.11
N VAL A 98 42.34 8.41 2.93
CA VAL A 98 41.57 7.48 3.79
C VAL A 98 42.12 7.50 5.22
N ALA A 99 41.31 7.03 6.16
CA ALA A 99 41.74 6.68 7.51
C ALA A 99 41.92 5.17 7.58
N LEU A 100 43.07 4.72 8.09
CA LEU A 100 43.41 3.32 8.32
C LEU A 100 43.39 3.06 9.84
N LYS A 101 42.49 2.22 10.31
CA LYS A 101 42.42 1.80 11.74
C LYS A 101 42.99 0.40 11.90
N PHE A 102 44.12 0.28 12.55
CA PHE A 102 44.81 -0.97 12.84
C PHE A 102 44.26 -1.57 14.11
N LEU A 103 43.88 -2.83 14.06
CA LEU A 103 43.39 -3.56 15.24
C LEU A 103 44.53 -3.89 16.21
N PRO A 104 44.23 -3.93 17.51
CA PRO A 104 45.19 -4.46 18.51
C PRO A 104 45.62 -5.89 18.14
N LYS A 105 46.87 -6.22 18.34
CA LYS A 105 47.41 -7.55 18.07
C LYS A 105 46.66 -8.66 18.81
N THR A 106 46.11 -8.35 19.98
CA THR A 106 45.30 -9.28 20.79
C THR A 106 44.01 -9.68 20.09
N VAL A 107 43.39 -8.81 19.32
CA VAL A 107 42.16 -9.09 18.55
C VAL A 107 42.50 -9.86 17.27
N SER A 108 43.59 -9.47 16.59
CA SER A 108 44.06 -10.17 15.37
C SER A 108 44.54 -11.60 15.66
N ALA A 109 44.98 -11.88 16.89
CA ALA A 109 45.45 -13.20 17.29
C ALA A 109 44.34 -14.18 17.69
N ASP A 110 43.10 -13.70 17.96
CA ASP A 110 41.96 -14.55 18.33
C ASP A 110 41.03 -14.75 17.12
N PRO A 111 40.98 -16.00 16.54
CA PRO A 111 40.13 -16.26 15.35
C PRO A 111 38.64 -16.01 15.57
N GLY A 112 38.14 -16.21 16.81
CA GLY A 112 36.74 -16.01 17.15
C GLY A 112 36.37 -14.53 17.19
N LEU A 113 37.24 -13.71 17.82
CA LEU A 113 37.08 -12.26 17.86
C LEU A 113 37.21 -11.64 16.45
N LEU A 114 38.15 -12.11 15.66
CA LEU A 114 38.39 -11.64 14.30
C LEU A 114 37.23 -11.97 13.38
N ALA A 115 36.64 -13.17 13.44
CA ALA A 115 35.48 -13.56 12.65
C ALA A 115 34.24 -12.71 12.98
N ARG A 116 34.00 -12.39 14.27
CA ARG A 116 32.92 -11.48 14.71
C ARG A 116 33.16 -10.07 14.19
N PHE A 117 34.38 -9.55 14.33
CA PHE A 117 34.75 -8.25 13.80
C PHE A 117 34.48 -8.16 12.28
N HIS A 118 34.88 -9.17 11.50
CA HIS A 118 34.59 -9.23 10.07
C HIS A 118 33.09 -9.24 9.76
N ALA A 119 32.29 -9.91 10.60
CA ALA A 119 30.82 -9.90 10.43
C ALA A 119 30.23 -8.51 10.69
N GLU A 120 30.68 -7.82 11.74
CA GLU A 120 30.20 -6.45 12.06
C GLU A 120 30.64 -5.42 11.00
N VAL A 121 31.88 -5.51 10.51
CA VAL A 121 32.35 -4.64 9.42
C VAL A 121 31.54 -4.86 8.15
N ARG A 122 31.18 -6.11 7.82
CA ARG A 122 30.30 -6.40 6.65
C ARG A 122 28.92 -5.75 6.78
N LEU A 123 28.37 -5.68 7.99
CA LEU A 123 27.12 -4.97 8.25
C LEU A 123 27.31 -3.45 8.19
N ALA A 124 28.36 -2.92 8.83
CA ALA A 124 28.68 -1.50 8.83
C ALA A 124 28.89 -0.95 7.41
N ARG A 125 29.51 -1.71 6.49
CA ARG A 125 29.66 -1.33 5.06
C ARG A 125 28.33 -1.11 4.33
N GLN A 126 27.21 -1.68 4.83
CA GLN A 126 25.90 -1.48 4.21
C GLN A 126 25.28 -0.14 4.60
N VAL A 127 25.79 0.53 5.62
CA VAL A 127 25.32 1.84 6.03
C VAL A 127 25.94 2.91 5.11
N SER A 128 25.09 3.57 4.33
CA SER A 128 25.50 4.68 3.48
C SER A 128 24.62 5.89 3.79
N HIS A 129 25.12 6.81 4.58
CA HIS A 129 24.42 8.00 5.04
C HIS A 129 25.39 9.19 5.18
N PRO A 130 25.01 10.45 4.85
CA PRO A 130 25.92 11.60 4.95
C PRO A 130 26.43 11.89 6.36
N ASN A 131 25.74 11.42 7.40
CA ASN A 131 26.16 11.61 8.78
C ASN A 131 26.83 10.34 9.37
N VAL A 132 27.20 9.37 8.55
CA VAL A 132 27.93 8.16 8.94
C VAL A 132 29.21 8.07 8.14
N CYS A 133 30.34 7.87 8.82
CA CYS A 133 31.63 7.64 8.19
C CYS A 133 31.59 6.33 7.39
N ARG A 134 31.89 6.39 6.11
CA ARG A 134 31.83 5.23 5.23
C ARG A 134 32.99 4.28 5.50
N VAL A 135 32.70 3.02 5.72
CA VAL A 135 33.68 1.93 5.78
C VAL A 135 33.90 1.42 4.34
N TYR A 136 35.18 1.39 3.89
CA TYR A 136 35.51 0.95 2.55
C TYR A 136 35.83 -0.53 2.49
N ASP A 137 36.85 -0.95 3.26
CA ASP A 137 37.36 -2.32 3.18
C ASP A 137 38.08 -2.74 4.47
N ILE A 138 38.27 -4.04 4.62
CA ILE A 138 39.10 -4.67 5.65
C ILE A 138 40.17 -5.47 4.95
N ASP A 139 41.41 -5.37 5.43
CA ASP A 139 42.55 -6.04 4.86
C ASP A 139 43.55 -6.40 5.96
N GLU A 140 44.55 -7.20 5.66
CA GLU A 140 45.58 -7.68 6.61
C GLU A 140 46.98 -7.44 6.04
N ILE A 141 47.88 -7.01 6.91
CA ILE A 141 49.30 -6.89 6.60
C ILE A 141 50.15 -7.34 7.77
N ASP A 142 51.15 -8.16 7.52
CA ASP A 142 52.07 -8.74 8.52
C ASP A 142 51.30 -9.36 9.72
N GLY A 143 50.14 -10.03 9.46
CA GLY A 143 49.33 -10.64 10.50
C GLY A 143 48.54 -9.66 11.35
N GLN A 144 48.48 -8.39 10.98
CA GLN A 144 47.67 -7.36 11.62
C GLN A 144 46.55 -6.89 10.73
N SER A 145 45.31 -7.09 11.14
CA SER A 145 44.13 -6.63 10.41
C SER A 145 43.94 -5.12 10.57
N PHE A 146 43.52 -4.47 9.50
CA PHE A 146 43.17 -3.04 9.52
C PHE A 146 41.90 -2.78 8.71
N LEU A 147 41.23 -1.69 9.07
CA LEU A 147 40.02 -1.19 8.45
C LEU A 147 40.35 0.08 7.67
N SER A 148 39.97 0.15 6.39
CA SER A 148 40.00 1.40 5.62
C SER A 148 38.63 2.09 5.64
N MET A 149 38.59 3.38 5.95
CA MET A 149 37.39 4.17 6.05
C MET A 149 37.58 5.60 5.52
N GLU A 150 36.46 6.31 5.37
CA GLU A 150 36.46 7.71 4.97
C GLU A 150 37.31 8.56 5.92
N TYR A 151 38.24 9.34 5.38
CA TYR A 151 38.94 10.36 6.16
C TYR A 151 38.03 11.59 6.31
N VAL A 152 37.74 11.99 7.52
CA VAL A 152 36.97 13.18 7.86
C VAL A 152 37.96 14.29 8.22
N ASP A 153 38.01 15.33 7.38
CA ASP A 153 38.81 16.52 7.67
C ASP A 153 38.01 17.43 8.61
N GLY A 154 38.30 17.33 9.89
CA GLY A 154 37.54 18.00 10.94
C GLY A 154 38.02 17.66 12.35
N GLU A 155 37.22 18.06 13.35
CA GLU A 155 37.50 17.87 14.77
C GLU A 155 36.45 16.98 15.39
N ASP A 156 36.83 16.11 16.35
CA ASP A 156 35.85 15.36 17.11
C ASP A 156 35.06 16.23 18.09
N LEU A 157 33.84 15.83 18.40
CA LEU A 157 32.92 16.59 19.24
C LEU A 157 33.43 16.73 20.68
N ALA A 158 34.17 15.75 21.23
CA ALA A 158 34.74 15.87 22.58
C ALA A 158 35.81 16.95 22.65
N SER A 159 36.70 17.02 21.66
CA SER A 159 37.74 18.05 21.54
C SER A 159 37.09 19.44 21.34
N LEU A 160 36.07 19.51 20.49
CA LEU A 160 35.32 20.75 20.27
C LEU A 160 34.67 21.24 21.57
N LEU A 161 33.89 20.35 22.27
CA LEU A 161 33.21 20.72 23.52
C LEU A 161 34.20 21.10 24.63
N LYS A 162 35.34 20.42 24.71
CA LYS A 162 36.40 20.80 25.63
C LYS A 162 36.95 22.22 25.37
N ARG A 163 36.99 22.64 24.11
CA ARG A 163 37.50 23.95 23.68
C ARG A 163 36.49 25.08 23.84
N ILE A 164 35.20 24.84 23.51
CA ILE A 164 34.19 25.92 23.49
C ILE A 164 33.16 25.84 24.64
N GLY A 165 33.21 24.81 25.48
CA GLY A 165 32.26 24.53 26.55
C GLY A 165 31.05 23.75 26.03
N HIS A 166 30.10 24.39 25.43
CA HIS A 166 28.89 23.77 24.87
C HIS A 166 28.50 24.44 23.55
N LEU A 167 27.63 23.76 22.79
CA LEU A 167 27.05 24.35 21.58
C LEU A 167 25.80 25.18 21.92
N HIS A 168 25.62 26.29 21.21
CA HIS A 168 24.50 27.21 21.46
C HIS A 168 23.42 27.14 20.39
N GLY A 169 22.14 27.35 20.77
CA GLY A 169 21.01 27.65 19.91
C GLY A 169 20.85 26.70 18.72
N ASP A 170 20.68 27.28 17.55
CA ASP A 170 20.41 26.54 16.31
C ASP A 170 21.52 25.56 15.93
N LYS A 171 22.78 25.86 16.27
CA LYS A 171 23.91 24.96 15.97
C LYS A 171 23.87 23.68 16.81
N ALA A 172 23.52 23.77 18.07
CA ALA A 172 23.32 22.61 18.94
C ALA A 172 22.19 21.73 18.39
N LEU A 173 21.09 22.32 17.99
CA LEU A 173 19.95 21.64 17.37
C LEU A 173 20.30 20.97 16.04
N GLU A 174 21.05 21.68 15.19
CA GLU A 174 21.50 21.16 13.89
C GLU A 174 22.39 19.92 14.06
N VAL A 175 23.42 20.01 14.91
CA VAL A 175 24.34 18.89 15.21
C VAL A 175 23.56 17.72 15.82
N SER A 176 22.64 17.99 16.77
CA SER A 176 21.80 16.98 17.42
C SER A 176 20.93 16.22 16.41
N ARG A 177 20.31 16.93 15.47
CA ARG A 177 19.48 16.34 14.42
C ARG A 177 20.27 15.48 13.45
N GLN A 178 21.45 15.96 13.01
CA GLN A 178 22.35 15.20 12.16
C GLN A 178 22.84 13.93 12.85
N LEU A 179 23.17 14.00 14.13
CA LEU A 179 23.56 12.86 14.95
C LEU A 179 22.44 11.82 15.03
N CYS A 180 21.21 12.25 15.35
CA CYS A 180 20.05 11.37 15.37
C CYS A 180 19.79 10.70 14.00
N ALA A 181 19.94 11.44 12.89
CA ALA A 181 19.75 10.92 11.55
C ALA A 181 20.79 9.83 11.21
N GLY A 182 22.05 10.04 11.57
CA GLY A 182 23.10 9.05 11.35
C GLY A 182 22.92 7.77 12.16
N VAL A 183 22.58 7.90 13.45
CA VAL A 183 22.27 6.74 14.33
C VAL A 183 21.06 5.96 13.78
N ALA A 184 20.03 6.67 13.37
CA ALA A 184 18.84 6.04 12.81
C ALA A 184 19.13 5.25 11.52
N ALA A 185 19.95 5.80 10.63
CA ALA A 185 20.34 5.13 9.39
C ALA A 185 21.12 3.82 9.64
N ALA A 186 21.91 3.78 10.70
CA ALA A 186 22.60 2.55 11.11
C ALA A 186 21.62 1.52 11.69
N HIS A 187 20.70 1.94 12.55
CA HIS A 187 19.65 1.08 13.13
C HIS A 187 18.76 0.46 12.05
N GLU A 188 18.43 1.20 10.99
CA GLU A 188 17.66 0.69 9.85
C GLU A 188 18.35 -0.50 9.14
N LYS A 189 19.68 -0.55 9.18
CA LYS A 189 20.48 -1.65 8.63
C LYS A 189 20.76 -2.75 9.67
N GLY A 190 20.17 -2.66 10.86
CA GLY A 190 20.41 -3.58 11.96
C GLY A 190 21.78 -3.39 12.64
N VAL A 191 22.44 -2.25 12.42
CA VAL A 191 23.75 -1.93 13.02
C VAL A 191 23.53 -1.09 14.27
N LEU A 192 23.95 -1.61 15.43
CA LEU A 192 24.00 -0.86 16.69
C LEU A 192 25.38 -0.22 16.84
N HIS A 193 25.42 0.99 17.44
CA HIS A 193 26.70 1.69 17.67
C HIS A 193 27.46 1.11 18.87
N ARG A 194 26.76 0.85 19.97
CA ARG A 194 27.26 0.25 21.23
C ARG A 194 28.28 1.09 22.03
N ASP A 195 29.03 2.00 21.41
CA ASP A 195 30.01 2.91 22.05
C ASP A 195 29.81 4.36 21.53
N LEU A 196 28.56 4.84 21.48
CA LEU A 196 28.27 6.22 21.07
C LEU A 196 28.72 7.20 22.15
N LYS A 197 29.65 8.09 21.78
CA LYS A 197 30.24 9.12 22.64
C LYS A 197 30.74 10.29 21.82
N PRO A 198 30.98 11.49 22.40
CA PRO A 198 31.46 12.66 21.67
C PRO A 198 32.74 12.42 20.85
N ALA A 199 33.69 11.61 21.34
CA ALA A 199 34.92 11.29 20.63
C ALA A 199 34.69 10.49 19.31
N ASN A 200 33.54 9.80 19.17
CA ASN A 200 33.18 9.05 17.98
C ASN A 200 32.27 9.86 17.03
N VAL A 201 32.12 11.16 17.28
CA VAL A 201 31.32 12.09 16.47
C VAL A 201 32.25 13.16 15.91
N MET A 202 32.55 13.12 14.63
CA MET A 202 33.37 14.12 13.93
C MET A 202 32.51 15.24 13.35
N LEU A 203 33.00 16.48 13.37
CA LEU A 203 32.44 17.61 12.64
C LEU A 203 33.42 18.00 11.53
N ASP A 204 33.00 17.89 10.27
CA ASP A 204 33.81 18.28 9.13
C ASP A 204 33.98 19.83 9.05
N GLY A 205 34.88 20.32 8.21
CA GLY A 205 35.14 21.75 8.04
C GLY A 205 33.91 22.56 7.58
N ARG A 206 32.80 21.91 7.23
CA ARG A 206 31.51 22.55 6.90
C ARG A 206 30.50 22.44 8.07
N GLY A 207 30.89 21.88 9.20
CA GLY A 207 30.04 21.66 10.38
C GLY A 207 29.05 20.51 10.25
N ARG A 208 29.28 19.55 9.33
CA ARG A 208 28.47 18.36 9.18
C ARG A 208 28.96 17.24 10.09
N VAL A 209 28.03 16.56 10.75
CA VAL A 209 28.30 15.41 11.62
C VAL A 209 28.65 14.19 10.79
N ARG A 210 29.71 13.48 11.22
CA ARG A 210 30.16 12.18 10.74
C ARG A 210 30.36 11.27 11.93
N ILE A 211 29.53 10.25 12.08
CA ILE A 211 29.63 9.26 13.15
C ILE A 211 30.61 8.19 12.72
N THR A 212 31.58 7.90 13.57
CA THR A 212 32.64 6.91 13.33
C THR A 212 32.49 5.71 14.27
N ASP A 213 33.22 4.62 13.99
CA ASP A 213 33.39 3.46 14.90
C ASP A 213 32.08 2.70 15.24
N PHE A 214 31.14 2.60 14.29
CA PHE A 214 29.94 1.77 14.45
C PHE A 214 30.28 0.28 14.67
N GLY A 215 29.68 -0.31 15.71
CA GLY A 215 29.66 -1.74 15.94
C GLY A 215 31.03 -2.40 16.17
N LEU A 216 32.12 -1.63 16.14
CA LEU A 216 33.50 -2.15 16.24
C LEU A 216 33.93 -2.51 17.71
N ALA A 217 33.06 -2.24 18.68
CA ALA A 217 33.29 -2.68 20.05
C ALA A 217 33.03 -4.19 20.12
N VAL A 218 34.09 -4.98 20.13
CA VAL A 218 34.04 -6.42 20.36
C VAL A 218 33.48 -6.62 21.77
N THR A 219 32.16 -6.88 21.86
CA THR A 219 31.49 -7.07 23.13
C THR A 219 31.91 -8.42 23.72
N GLY A 220 32.36 -8.38 24.95
CA GLY A 220 32.62 -9.59 25.76
C GLY A 220 31.31 -10.26 26.19
N GLU A 221 30.32 -10.47 25.32
CA GLU A 221 29.03 -11.11 25.65
C GLU A 221 29.14 -12.59 26.09
N GLU A 222 30.34 -13.19 26.02
CA GLU A 222 30.65 -14.53 26.58
C GLU A 222 31.93 -14.54 27.40
N ALA A 223 32.37 -13.40 27.91
CA ALA A 223 33.46 -13.34 28.85
C ALA A 223 32.92 -13.72 30.25
N GLY A 224 33.30 -14.90 30.73
CA GLY A 224 32.99 -15.37 32.08
C GLY A 224 33.37 -14.35 33.17
N PRO A 225 32.94 -14.53 34.39
CA PRO A 225 33.14 -13.58 35.49
C PRO A 225 34.62 -13.24 35.67
N GLY A 226 35.00 -11.98 35.35
CA GLY A 226 36.34 -11.43 35.53
C GLY A 226 36.98 -10.65 34.38
N ARG A 227 36.34 -10.49 33.19
CA ARG A 227 36.87 -9.66 32.09
C ARG A 227 36.34 -8.25 32.10
N GLU A 228 37.19 -7.28 31.72
CA GLU A 228 36.87 -5.85 31.65
C GLU A 228 35.76 -5.56 30.68
N ILE A 229 34.84 -4.68 31.09
CA ILE A 229 33.73 -4.18 30.25
C ILE A 229 34.30 -3.39 29.07
N ALA A 230 34.10 -3.86 27.85
CA ALA A 230 34.57 -3.18 26.65
C ALA A 230 33.70 -1.95 26.35
N GLY A 231 34.30 -0.77 26.25
CA GLY A 231 33.68 0.50 25.94
C GLY A 231 33.95 1.59 26.98
N THR A 232 33.29 2.76 26.83
CA THR A 232 33.45 3.91 27.74
C THR A 232 32.31 3.92 28.75
N PRO A 233 32.50 3.49 30.01
CA PRO A 233 31.41 3.28 30.98
C PRO A 233 30.50 4.52 31.20
N ALA A 234 31.08 5.72 31.07
CA ALA A 234 30.34 6.98 31.23
C ALA A 234 29.21 7.23 30.20
N TYR A 235 29.17 6.46 29.09
CA TYR A 235 28.14 6.57 28.06
C TYR A 235 27.33 5.28 27.86
N MET A 236 27.56 4.25 28.66
CA MET A 236 26.82 3.01 28.58
C MET A 236 25.43 3.12 29.23
N ALA A 237 24.46 2.45 28.63
CA ALA A 237 23.14 2.32 29.23
C ALA A 237 23.17 1.42 30.48
N PRO A 238 22.25 1.60 31.45
CA PRO A 238 22.18 0.80 32.67
C PRO A 238 22.21 -0.72 32.38
N GLU A 239 21.44 -1.18 31.41
CA GLU A 239 21.37 -2.57 31.01
C GLU A 239 22.71 -3.11 30.44
N GLN A 240 23.49 -2.25 29.76
CA GLN A 240 24.83 -2.64 29.29
C GLN A 240 25.83 -2.77 30.46
N LEU A 241 25.75 -1.86 31.44
CA LEU A 241 26.56 -1.92 32.66
C LEU A 241 26.21 -3.13 33.54
N GLU A 242 24.99 -3.66 33.39
CA GLU A 242 24.56 -4.93 34.03
C GLU A 242 24.97 -6.18 33.23
N GLY A 243 25.58 -6.03 32.05
CA GLY A 243 25.99 -7.13 31.18
C GLY A 243 24.86 -7.72 30.32
N LYS A 244 23.75 -7.03 30.20
CA LYS A 244 22.66 -7.40 29.27
C LYS A 244 22.98 -6.97 27.84
N THR A 245 22.34 -7.64 26.87
CA THR A 245 22.52 -7.34 25.44
C THR A 245 22.13 -5.92 25.08
N ALA A 246 22.97 -5.22 24.30
CA ALA A 246 22.70 -3.91 23.79
C ALA A 246 21.53 -3.93 22.78
N SER A 247 20.74 -2.88 22.76
CA SER A 247 19.57 -2.70 21.89
C SER A 247 19.55 -1.31 21.25
N VAL A 248 18.63 -1.08 20.31
CA VAL A 248 18.33 0.28 19.79
C VAL A 248 18.10 1.29 20.93
N ARG A 249 17.46 0.87 22.01
CA ARG A 249 17.15 1.72 23.16
C ARG A 249 18.37 1.97 24.07
N SER A 250 19.37 1.12 24.02
CA SER A 250 20.67 1.37 24.65
C SER A 250 21.45 2.46 23.92
N ASP A 251 21.44 2.43 22.56
CA ASP A 251 22.05 3.51 21.76
C ASP A 251 21.27 4.82 21.91
N VAL A 252 19.92 4.79 22.07
CA VAL A 252 19.11 5.98 22.38
C VAL A 252 19.49 6.58 23.73
N TYR A 253 19.83 5.78 24.74
CA TYR A 253 20.33 6.25 26.02
C TYR A 253 21.69 6.95 25.86
N ALA A 254 22.64 6.31 25.17
CA ALA A 254 23.95 6.88 24.86
C ALA A 254 23.81 8.19 24.04
N LEU A 255 22.89 8.22 23.08
CA LEU A 255 22.52 9.44 22.34
C LEU A 255 22.04 10.54 23.29
N GLY A 256 21.17 10.21 24.26
CA GLY A 256 20.73 11.14 25.29
C GLY A 256 21.88 11.75 26.11
N LEU A 257 22.90 10.95 26.46
CA LEU A 257 24.11 11.43 27.15
C LEU A 257 24.94 12.38 26.28
N VAL A 258 25.10 12.06 24.99
CA VAL A 258 25.80 12.95 24.04
C VAL A 258 25.03 14.24 23.84
N LEU A 259 23.71 14.18 23.71
CA LEU A 259 22.87 15.38 23.61
C LEU A 259 22.98 16.24 24.88
N TYR A 260 22.95 15.64 26.06
CA TYR A 260 23.14 16.34 27.32
C TYR A 260 24.45 17.13 27.31
N GLU A 261 25.55 16.49 26.88
CA GLU A 261 26.89 17.14 26.82
C GLU A 261 26.95 18.21 25.72
N ILE A 262 26.30 18.05 24.59
CA ILE A 262 26.19 19.08 23.52
C ILE A 262 25.59 20.38 24.07
N PHE A 263 24.50 20.27 24.84
CA PHE A 263 23.76 21.46 25.31
C PHE A 263 24.32 22.03 26.62
N THR A 264 24.95 21.21 27.47
CA THR A 264 25.43 21.66 28.80
C THR A 264 26.95 21.80 28.91
N GLY A 265 27.73 21.17 28.03
CA GLY A 265 29.18 21.05 28.12
C GLY A 265 29.65 20.17 29.28
N LYS A 266 28.74 19.49 29.97
CA LYS A 266 29.04 18.63 31.12
C LYS A 266 28.45 17.25 30.91
N ARG A 267 29.09 16.22 31.46
CA ARG A 267 28.50 14.88 31.49
C ARG A 267 27.30 14.83 32.43
N ALA A 268 26.29 14.07 32.05
CA ALA A 268 25.09 13.87 32.88
C ALA A 268 25.45 13.09 34.18
N PHE A 269 26.39 12.16 34.07
CA PHE A 269 26.92 11.39 35.19
C PHE A 269 28.42 11.37 35.11
N ASP A 270 29.09 11.75 36.22
CA ASP A 270 30.53 11.72 36.36
C ASP A 270 30.90 11.15 37.75
N ALA A 271 31.85 10.23 37.80
CA ALA A 271 32.33 9.62 39.04
C ALA A 271 33.73 9.05 38.86
N PRO A 272 34.54 9.00 39.92
CA PRO A 272 35.92 8.55 39.85
C PRO A 272 36.07 7.02 39.69
N THR A 273 35.03 6.25 40.05
CA THR A 273 35.09 4.79 40.03
C THR A 273 34.00 4.16 39.14
N LEU A 274 34.28 3.02 38.51
CA LEU A 274 33.34 2.26 37.73
C LEU A 274 32.07 1.88 38.53
N ALA A 275 32.25 1.50 39.78
CA ALA A 275 31.15 1.14 40.66
C ALA A 275 30.17 2.30 40.91
N GLU A 276 30.71 3.50 41.10
CA GLU A 276 29.89 4.71 41.29
C GLU A 276 29.21 5.15 39.97
N ILE A 277 29.90 5.01 38.83
CA ILE A 277 29.28 5.29 37.52
C ILE A 277 28.09 4.33 37.31
N ARG A 278 28.29 3.03 37.57
CA ARG A 278 27.23 2.01 37.47
C ARG A 278 26.03 2.35 38.36
N ARG A 279 26.28 2.70 39.61
CA ARG A 279 25.22 3.10 40.54
C ARG A 279 24.46 4.35 40.02
N LYS A 280 25.17 5.41 39.61
CA LYS A 280 24.57 6.64 39.09
C LYS A 280 23.70 6.40 37.85
N HIS A 281 24.16 5.59 36.91
CA HIS A 281 23.39 5.22 35.73
C HIS A 281 22.16 4.39 36.08
N ALA A 282 22.21 3.55 37.12
CA ALA A 282 21.09 2.71 37.53
C ALA A 282 20.04 3.49 38.38
N GLU A 283 20.50 4.33 39.31
CA GLU A 283 19.68 4.85 40.42
C GLU A 283 19.45 6.37 40.34
N ASP A 284 20.49 7.14 39.97
CA ASP A 284 20.40 8.62 40.09
C ASP A 284 19.67 9.23 38.89
N ALA A 285 18.79 10.20 39.14
CA ALA A 285 18.23 11.03 38.07
C ALA A 285 19.29 12.03 37.57
N PRO A 286 19.42 12.26 36.23
CA PRO A 286 20.33 13.30 35.75
C PRO A 286 19.84 14.68 36.17
N ALA A 287 20.75 15.62 36.45
CA ALA A 287 20.40 17.00 36.69
C ALA A 287 19.69 17.56 35.45
N PRO A 288 18.57 18.34 35.61
CA PRO A 288 17.92 18.96 34.46
C PRO A 288 18.93 19.85 33.70
N PRO A 289 19.03 19.73 32.36
CA PRO A 289 19.93 20.56 31.55
C PRO A 289 19.84 22.05 31.82
N SER A 290 18.62 22.57 32.05
CA SER A 290 18.37 23.98 32.37
C SER A 290 18.96 24.42 33.71
N SER A 291 19.18 23.49 34.67
CA SER A 291 19.85 23.78 35.95
C SER A 291 21.38 23.89 35.82
N VAL A 292 21.93 23.36 34.71
CA VAL A 292 23.38 23.38 34.41
C VAL A 292 23.74 24.56 33.51
N THR A 293 22.90 24.84 32.50
CA THR A 293 23.12 25.89 31.51
C THR A 293 21.81 26.65 31.27
N SER A 294 21.83 27.97 31.44
CA SER A 294 20.65 28.80 31.20
C SER A 294 20.30 28.93 29.73
N GLY A 295 19.02 29.09 29.40
CA GLY A 295 18.54 29.31 28.02
C GLY A 295 18.31 28.07 27.18
N ILE A 296 18.31 26.88 27.80
CA ILE A 296 17.94 25.64 27.10
C ILE A 296 16.41 25.59 26.93
N ASP A 297 15.95 25.29 25.70
CA ASP A 297 14.53 25.13 25.41
C ASP A 297 13.93 23.98 26.27
N PRO A 298 12.82 24.19 26.95
CA PRO A 298 12.15 23.14 27.74
C PRO A 298 11.79 21.90 26.95
N VAL A 299 11.58 22.01 25.62
CA VAL A 299 11.33 20.88 24.74
C VAL A 299 12.59 20.02 24.60
N VAL A 300 13.75 20.67 24.41
CA VAL A 300 15.06 19.97 24.32
C VAL A 300 15.35 19.24 25.62
N GLU A 301 15.18 19.90 26.77
CA GLU A 301 15.38 19.30 28.09
C GLU A 301 14.51 18.04 28.26
N ARG A 302 13.21 18.14 27.96
CA ARG A 302 12.29 17.01 28.05
C ARG A 302 12.71 15.83 27.16
N VAL A 303 13.19 16.10 25.95
CA VAL A 303 13.67 15.07 25.02
C VAL A 303 14.90 14.37 25.55
N ILE A 304 15.87 15.13 26.09
CA ILE A 304 17.10 14.60 26.68
C ILE A 304 16.76 13.71 27.87
N LEU A 305 15.96 14.22 28.81
CA LEU A 305 15.58 13.48 30.03
C LEU A 305 14.83 12.20 29.69
N ARG A 306 13.96 12.21 28.67
CA ARG A 306 13.25 11.02 28.21
C ARG A 306 14.18 9.97 27.57
N CYS A 307 15.26 10.37 26.91
CA CYS A 307 16.29 9.43 26.44
C CYS A 307 17.01 8.77 27.62
N LEU A 308 17.18 9.49 28.75
CA LEU A 308 17.90 9.06 29.94
C LEU A 308 17.04 8.27 30.96
N GLU A 309 15.80 7.91 30.60
CA GLU A 309 14.95 7.03 31.40
C GLU A 309 15.65 5.70 31.71
N LYS A 310 15.50 5.21 32.96
CA LYS A 310 16.17 4.00 33.41
C LYS A 310 15.57 2.75 32.75
N ASP A 311 14.23 2.69 32.67
CA ASP A 311 13.54 1.62 31.94
C ASP A 311 13.69 1.84 30.42
N PRO A 312 14.29 0.89 29.68
CA PRO A 312 14.37 1.02 28.23
C PRO A 312 13.03 1.20 27.53
N LYS A 313 11.92 0.70 28.10
CA LYS A 313 10.58 0.84 27.54
C LYS A 313 10.04 2.27 27.61
N ALA A 314 10.46 3.05 28.58
CA ALA A 314 10.06 4.46 28.74
C ALA A 314 10.82 5.40 27.78
N ARG A 315 11.97 5.01 27.25
CA ARG A 315 12.78 5.75 26.29
C ARG A 315 12.10 5.82 24.92
N PRO A 316 12.44 6.81 24.07
CA PRO A 316 12.08 6.79 22.65
C PRO A 316 12.46 5.47 21.98
N SER A 317 11.59 4.94 21.12
CA SER A 317 11.80 3.64 20.49
C SER A 317 12.87 3.66 19.39
N SER A 318 13.25 4.86 18.91
CA SER A 318 14.24 5.05 17.85
C SER A 318 14.88 6.45 17.92
N ALA A 319 16.07 6.59 17.33
CA ALA A 319 16.75 7.89 17.19
C ALA A 319 15.94 8.89 16.34
N ILE A 320 15.09 8.41 15.44
CA ILE A 320 14.19 9.27 14.66
C ILE A 320 13.14 9.92 15.55
N GLN A 321 12.59 9.20 16.52
CA GLN A 321 11.66 9.81 17.48
C GLN A 321 12.34 10.91 18.31
N VAL A 322 13.62 10.74 18.62
CA VAL A 322 14.40 11.79 19.30
C VAL A 322 14.52 13.02 18.38
N ALA A 323 14.93 12.83 17.13
CA ALA A 323 15.07 13.91 16.14
C ALA A 323 13.75 14.67 15.91
N SER A 324 12.63 13.94 15.83
CA SER A 324 11.31 14.54 15.60
C SER A 324 10.79 15.35 16.80
N ALA A 325 11.22 14.98 18.01
CA ALA A 325 10.84 15.67 19.24
C ALA A 325 11.67 16.93 19.53
N LEU A 326 12.81 17.12 18.85
CA LEU A 326 13.63 18.33 18.97
C LEU A 326 13.00 19.53 18.23
N PRO A 327 13.09 20.76 18.74
CA PRO A 327 12.57 21.96 18.09
C PRO A 327 13.05 22.11 16.64
N GLY A 328 12.12 22.41 15.71
CA GLY A 328 12.43 22.56 14.30
C GLY A 328 12.94 21.28 13.61
N GLY A 329 12.79 20.14 14.27
CA GLY A 329 13.23 18.85 13.77
C GLY A 329 12.25 18.27 12.76
N ASP A 330 12.54 18.39 11.47
CA ASP A 330 11.93 17.58 10.42
C ASP A 330 13.02 16.73 9.74
N PRO A 331 13.27 15.49 10.25
CA PRO A 331 14.23 14.57 9.66
C PRO A 331 13.85 14.20 8.24
N LEU A 332 12.55 14.26 7.93
CA LEU A 332 12.02 13.99 6.60
C LEU A 332 12.44 15.08 5.62
N ALA A 333 12.28 16.36 6.00
CA ALA A 333 12.73 17.49 5.18
C ALA A 333 14.25 17.47 4.98
N ALA A 334 15.01 17.11 6.00
CA ALA A 334 16.48 16.99 5.89
C ALA A 334 16.90 15.89 4.90
N ALA A 335 16.32 14.71 4.96
CA ALA A 335 16.59 13.61 4.03
C ALA A 335 16.21 13.96 2.59
N ILE A 336 15.07 14.63 2.39
CA ILE A 336 14.63 15.10 1.06
C ILE A 336 15.58 16.15 0.51
N ALA A 337 16.01 17.12 1.34
CA ALA A 337 16.98 18.15 0.93
C ALA A 337 18.36 17.56 0.56
N ALA A 338 18.77 16.48 1.24
CA ALA A 338 19.95 15.71 0.91
C ALA A 338 19.81 14.88 -0.38
N GLY A 339 18.61 14.84 -0.99
CA GLY A 339 18.34 14.05 -2.19
C GLY A 339 18.22 12.54 -1.94
N GLU A 340 18.07 12.14 -0.67
CA GLU A 340 17.91 10.74 -0.25
C GLU A 340 16.46 10.28 -0.36
N THR A 341 16.27 8.96 -0.33
CA THR A 341 14.92 8.38 -0.17
C THR A 341 14.70 8.14 1.32
N PRO A 342 13.79 8.87 1.99
CA PRO A 342 13.55 8.69 3.41
C PRO A 342 13.17 7.24 3.74
N SER A 343 13.44 6.77 4.95
CA SER A 343 12.96 5.44 5.35
C SER A 343 11.45 5.43 5.61
N PRO A 344 10.76 4.28 5.53
CA PRO A 344 9.34 4.19 5.92
C PRO A 344 9.09 4.67 7.36
N GLU A 345 10.05 4.41 8.26
CA GLU A 345 9.98 4.83 9.65
C GLU A 345 10.10 6.35 9.81
N MET A 346 10.95 7.01 9.00
CA MET A 346 11.03 8.48 8.96
C MET A 346 9.71 9.09 8.53
N VAL A 347 9.09 8.54 7.49
CA VAL A 347 7.78 9.00 7.03
C VAL A 347 6.70 8.75 8.07
N ALA A 348 6.71 7.59 8.73
CA ALA A 348 5.76 7.28 9.81
C ALA A 348 5.95 8.16 11.04
N ALA A 349 7.17 8.64 11.30
CA ALA A 349 7.47 9.55 12.42
C ALA A 349 7.15 11.02 12.11
N ALA A 350 7.15 11.40 10.82
CA ALA A 350 6.89 12.75 10.37
C ALA A 350 5.39 13.14 10.44
N GLY A 351 5.12 14.43 10.41
CA GLY A 351 3.78 14.99 10.36
C GLY A 351 3.20 15.32 11.76
N GLU A 352 2.18 16.16 11.74
CA GLU A 352 1.45 16.60 12.92
C GLU A 352 0.81 15.42 13.70
N GLU A 353 0.51 15.60 14.96
CA GLU A 353 -0.19 14.61 15.78
C GLU A 353 -1.58 14.25 15.24
N GLY A 354 -2.14 15.06 14.37
CA GLY A 354 -3.37 14.78 13.59
C GLY A 354 -4.64 14.66 14.43
N THR A 355 -4.58 14.98 15.74
CA THR A 355 -5.75 14.92 16.64
C THR A 355 -6.83 15.87 16.15
N LEU A 356 -8.05 15.35 15.97
CA LEU A 356 -9.20 16.15 15.64
C LEU A 356 -9.83 16.73 16.92
N ALA A 357 -10.12 18.04 16.91
CA ALA A 357 -10.96 18.63 17.93
C ALA A 357 -12.31 17.88 18.01
N ALA A 358 -12.82 17.66 19.22
CA ALA A 358 -14.03 16.85 19.46
C ALA A 358 -15.21 17.27 18.57
N GLY A 359 -15.49 18.59 18.46
CA GLY A 359 -16.57 19.11 17.63
C GLY A 359 -16.41 18.75 16.14
N LYS A 360 -15.19 18.80 15.59
CA LYS A 360 -14.93 18.40 14.19
C LYS A 360 -15.10 16.90 13.98
N ALA A 361 -14.64 16.07 14.93
CA ALA A 361 -14.79 14.61 14.84
C ALA A 361 -16.27 14.21 14.87
N TRP A 362 -17.07 14.79 15.77
CA TRP A 362 -18.52 14.57 15.83
C TRP A 362 -19.25 15.09 14.59
N ALA A 363 -18.83 16.23 14.01
CA ALA A 363 -19.40 16.75 12.77
C ALA A 363 -19.15 15.80 11.59
N LEU A 364 -17.95 15.22 11.47
CA LEU A 364 -17.65 14.23 10.43
C LEU A 364 -18.46 12.94 10.62
N LEU A 365 -18.54 12.42 11.85
CA LEU A 365 -19.35 11.24 12.14
C LEU A 365 -20.84 11.50 11.90
N GLY A 366 -21.36 12.68 12.24
CA GLY A 366 -22.71 13.12 11.91
C GLY A 366 -22.93 13.19 10.41
N GLY A 367 -21.97 13.72 9.66
CA GLY A 367 -21.99 13.71 8.18
C GLY A 367 -22.04 12.30 7.60
N VAL A 368 -21.28 11.35 8.16
CA VAL A 368 -21.35 9.94 7.79
C VAL A 368 -22.75 9.38 8.04
N ALA A 369 -23.36 9.63 9.19
CA ALA A 369 -24.71 9.16 9.50
C ALA A 369 -25.75 9.72 8.53
N VAL A 370 -25.66 11.00 8.20
CA VAL A 370 -26.55 11.66 7.21
C VAL A 370 -26.39 11.02 5.83
N LEU A 371 -25.15 10.82 5.36
CA LEU A 371 -24.92 10.23 4.04
C LEU A 371 -25.31 8.75 3.99
N LEU A 372 -25.06 7.96 5.04
CA LEU A 372 -25.55 6.57 5.14
C LEU A 372 -27.07 6.51 5.03
N THR A 373 -27.77 7.41 5.75
CA THR A 373 -29.23 7.51 5.67
C THR A 373 -29.68 7.91 4.27
N ALA A 374 -29.03 8.89 3.63
CA ALA A 374 -29.33 9.30 2.28
C ALA A 374 -29.12 8.15 1.27
N VAL A 375 -28.01 7.42 1.38
CA VAL A 375 -27.73 6.23 0.53
C VAL A 375 -28.79 5.15 0.75
N LEU A 376 -29.20 4.88 1.98
CA LEU A 376 -30.25 3.91 2.30
C LEU A 376 -31.57 4.22 1.57
N PHE A 377 -32.06 5.46 1.65
CA PHE A 377 -33.32 5.85 1.04
C PHE A 377 -33.23 6.03 -0.47
N ILE A 378 -32.18 6.66 -0.98
CA ILE A 378 -32.02 6.93 -2.42
C ILE A 378 -31.76 5.63 -3.19
N SER A 379 -31.10 4.64 -2.58
CA SER A 379 -30.88 3.33 -3.21
C SER A 379 -32.19 2.65 -3.61
N SER A 380 -33.30 2.85 -2.89
CA SER A 380 -34.60 2.24 -3.19
C SER A 380 -35.21 2.70 -4.53
N ILE A 381 -34.83 3.86 -5.02
CA ILE A 381 -35.34 4.42 -6.28
C ILE A 381 -34.30 4.43 -7.42
N ALA A 382 -33.04 4.10 -7.11
CA ALA A 382 -31.94 4.08 -8.05
C ALA A 382 -31.54 2.67 -8.47
N ARG A 383 -31.82 1.65 -7.64
CA ARG A 383 -31.37 0.27 -7.84
C ARG A 383 -32.51 -0.64 -8.30
N ASP A 384 -32.17 -1.66 -9.07
CA ASP A 384 -33.10 -2.67 -9.55
C ASP A 384 -33.82 -3.41 -8.42
N VAL A 385 -33.13 -3.79 -7.34
CA VAL A 385 -33.76 -4.45 -6.17
C VAL A 385 -34.73 -3.55 -5.39
N GLY A 386 -34.61 -2.25 -5.51
CA GLY A 386 -35.58 -1.29 -4.96
C GLY A 386 -36.79 -1.11 -5.89
N LEU A 387 -36.54 -1.10 -7.20
CA LEU A 387 -37.58 -0.89 -8.22
C LEU A 387 -38.37 -2.17 -8.54
N ALA A 388 -37.70 -3.33 -8.53
CA ALA A 388 -38.30 -4.64 -8.76
C ALA A 388 -37.64 -5.69 -7.84
N PRO A 389 -37.97 -5.66 -6.55
CA PRO A 389 -37.35 -6.56 -5.58
C PRO A 389 -37.63 -8.03 -5.91
N PRO A 390 -36.63 -8.93 -5.80
CA PRO A 390 -36.87 -10.34 -5.93
C PRO A 390 -37.80 -10.84 -4.80
N GLU A 391 -38.94 -11.42 -5.18
CA GLU A 391 -40.00 -11.81 -4.22
C GLU A 391 -39.58 -13.01 -3.38
N LYS A 392 -38.88 -13.98 -3.98
CA LYS A 392 -38.46 -15.23 -3.32
C LYS A 392 -36.94 -15.25 -3.12
N SER A 393 -36.53 -15.85 -2.01
CA SER A 393 -35.10 -16.07 -1.72
C SER A 393 -34.51 -17.14 -2.63
N ARG A 394 -33.16 -17.19 -2.67
CA ARG A 394 -32.41 -18.21 -3.40
C ARG A 394 -32.89 -19.62 -3.05
N ASP A 395 -33.00 -19.95 -1.77
CA ASP A 395 -33.32 -21.30 -1.32
C ASP A 395 -34.77 -21.68 -1.69
N SER A 396 -35.72 -20.76 -1.54
CA SER A 396 -37.10 -20.94 -2.00
C SER A 396 -37.18 -21.14 -3.53
N LEU A 397 -36.31 -20.45 -4.32
CA LEU A 397 -36.25 -20.65 -5.78
C LEU A 397 -35.55 -21.95 -6.16
N MET A 398 -34.54 -22.39 -5.37
CA MET A 398 -33.94 -23.71 -5.53
C MET A 398 -34.95 -24.82 -5.36
N ASP A 399 -35.74 -24.77 -4.29
CA ASP A 399 -36.80 -25.79 -4.00
C ASP A 399 -37.89 -25.75 -5.07
N ARG A 400 -38.33 -24.55 -5.46
CA ARG A 400 -39.29 -24.37 -6.55
C ARG A 400 -38.80 -24.91 -7.89
N ALA A 401 -37.52 -24.71 -8.21
CA ALA A 401 -36.91 -25.24 -9.42
C ALA A 401 -36.89 -26.77 -9.42
N ARG A 402 -36.59 -27.40 -8.29
CA ARG A 402 -36.65 -28.86 -8.10
C ARG A 402 -38.08 -29.40 -8.30
N GLU A 403 -39.09 -28.73 -7.73
CA GLU A 403 -40.49 -29.08 -7.94
C GLU A 403 -40.87 -29.04 -9.43
N VAL A 404 -40.51 -27.97 -10.12
CA VAL A 404 -40.74 -27.80 -11.56
C VAL A 404 -40.07 -28.93 -12.36
N VAL A 405 -38.78 -29.22 -12.07
CA VAL A 405 -38.03 -30.30 -12.74
C VAL A 405 -38.71 -31.65 -12.57
N VAL A 406 -39.15 -31.98 -11.35
CA VAL A 406 -39.87 -33.25 -11.06
C VAL A 406 -41.22 -33.28 -11.77
N ARG A 407 -42.03 -32.20 -11.75
CA ARG A 407 -43.30 -32.12 -12.50
C ARG A 407 -43.16 -32.29 -13.99
N LEU A 408 -42.03 -31.86 -14.55
CA LEU A 408 -41.71 -32.03 -15.96
C LEU A 408 -41.16 -33.43 -16.30
N GLY A 409 -41.18 -34.34 -15.35
CA GLY A 409 -40.83 -35.76 -15.52
C GLY A 409 -39.34 -36.08 -15.37
N TRP A 410 -38.55 -35.14 -14.85
CA TRP A 410 -37.11 -35.36 -14.59
C TRP A 410 -36.93 -35.75 -13.10
N THR A 411 -37.14 -37.02 -12.82
CA THR A 411 -37.15 -37.62 -11.47
C THR A 411 -35.86 -38.35 -11.12
N GLU A 412 -34.91 -38.42 -12.04
CA GLU A 412 -33.66 -39.12 -11.82
C GLU A 412 -32.86 -38.46 -10.70
N PRO A 413 -32.16 -39.26 -9.88
CA PRO A 413 -31.30 -38.67 -8.82
C PRO A 413 -30.16 -37.85 -9.44
N PHE A 414 -29.88 -36.75 -8.79
CA PHE A 414 -28.74 -35.89 -9.15
C PHE A 414 -27.68 -35.93 -8.06
N ALA A 415 -26.41 -35.77 -8.44
CA ALA A 415 -25.29 -35.72 -7.50
C ALA A 415 -24.99 -34.29 -7.05
N ASP A 416 -25.34 -33.29 -7.85
CA ASP A 416 -25.00 -31.92 -7.60
C ASP A 416 -26.00 -30.92 -8.19
N SER A 417 -26.14 -29.75 -7.55
CA SER A 417 -27.02 -28.69 -8.04
C SER A 417 -26.54 -27.31 -7.63
N ALA A 418 -26.73 -26.33 -8.51
CA ALA A 418 -26.36 -24.93 -8.28
C ALA A 418 -27.48 -23.97 -8.71
N GLY A 419 -27.56 -22.81 -8.08
CA GLY A 419 -28.51 -21.77 -8.47
C GLY A 419 -28.01 -20.37 -8.17
N THR A 420 -28.26 -19.46 -9.13
CA THR A 420 -27.85 -18.06 -9.04
C THR A 420 -28.85 -17.13 -9.69
N PHE A 421 -28.89 -15.88 -9.25
CA PHE A 421 -29.65 -14.82 -9.93
C PHE A 421 -28.90 -14.35 -11.18
N VAL A 422 -29.65 -14.01 -12.23
CA VAL A 422 -29.13 -13.50 -13.51
C VAL A 422 -29.94 -12.28 -13.91
N ARG A 423 -29.26 -11.21 -14.35
CA ARG A 423 -29.92 -10.03 -14.87
C ARG A 423 -30.39 -10.25 -16.30
N ASP A 424 -31.62 -9.83 -16.60
CA ASP A 424 -32.17 -9.80 -17.94
C ASP A 424 -31.80 -8.47 -18.63
N TYR A 425 -30.56 -8.37 -19.10
CA TYR A 425 -30.06 -7.18 -19.80
C TYR A 425 -30.86 -6.85 -21.07
N PRO A 426 -31.20 -7.84 -21.95
CA PRO A 426 -31.99 -7.57 -23.14
C PRO A 426 -33.34 -6.93 -22.82
N PHE A 427 -34.07 -7.43 -21.80
CA PHE A 427 -35.32 -6.84 -21.35
C PHE A 427 -35.14 -5.41 -20.85
N LEU A 428 -34.17 -5.15 -19.99
CA LEU A 428 -33.94 -3.81 -19.44
C LEU A 428 -33.55 -2.81 -20.52
N SER A 429 -32.66 -3.21 -21.45
CA SER A 429 -32.24 -2.37 -22.58
C SER A 429 -33.41 -2.05 -23.51
N TRP A 430 -34.24 -3.04 -23.80
CA TRP A 430 -35.45 -2.83 -24.62
C TRP A 430 -36.44 -1.89 -23.93
N MET A 431 -36.67 -2.07 -22.63
CA MET A 431 -37.51 -1.18 -21.83
C MET A 431 -36.97 0.24 -21.80
N ALA A 432 -35.68 0.42 -21.67
CA ALA A 432 -35.06 1.74 -21.70
C ALA A 432 -35.24 2.47 -23.03
N GLN A 433 -35.31 1.73 -24.14
CA GLN A 433 -35.44 2.29 -25.49
C GLN A 433 -36.89 2.48 -25.93
N ASN A 434 -37.80 1.59 -25.53
CA ASN A 434 -39.14 1.49 -26.10
C ASN A 434 -40.27 1.85 -25.11
N ALA A 435 -40.00 1.89 -23.82
CA ALA A 435 -41.03 2.09 -22.81
C ALA A 435 -41.30 3.58 -22.53
N PRO A 436 -42.52 3.93 -22.08
CA PRO A 436 -42.86 5.32 -21.75
C PRO A 436 -42.10 5.81 -20.52
N PRO A 437 -41.99 7.14 -20.31
CA PRO A 437 -41.33 7.73 -19.15
C PRO A 437 -41.79 7.14 -17.83
N GLY A 438 -40.85 6.96 -16.88
CA GLY A 438 -41.12 6.36 -15.57
C GLY A 438 -41.37 4.85 -15.63
N TRP A 439 -40.98 4.18 -16.69
CA TRP A 439 -41.11 2.74 -16.88
C TRP A 439 -40.45 1.93 -15.74
N ALA A 440 -39.34 2.41 -15.19
CA ALA A 440 -38.61 1.74 -14.13
C ALA A 440 -39.46 1.53 -12.86
N ARG A 441 -40.36 2.48 -12.53
CA ARG A 441 -41.31 2.34 -11.43
C ARG A 441 -42.35 1.24 -11.66
N ARG A 442 -42.64 0.89 -12.91
CA ARG A 442 -43.60 -0.14 -13.29
C ARG A 442 -42.98 -1.53 -13.37
N LEU A 443 -41.66 -1.64 -13.16
CA LEU A 443 -40.98 -2.94 -13.16
C LEU A 443 -41.54 -3.90 -12.10
N SER A 444 -41.91 -3.39 -10.91
CA SER A 444 -42.48 -4.22 -9.84
C SER A 444 -43.83 -4.84 -10.20
N SER A 445 -44.63 -4.13 -10.99
CA SER A 445 -45.94 -4.61 -11.47
C SER A 445 -45.87 -5.33 -12.83
N SER A 446 -44.72 -5.35 -13.48
CA SER A 446 -44.51 -6.05 -14.73
C SER A 446 -44.66 -7.56 -14.54
N TRP A 447 -45.32 -8.22 -15.52
CA TRP A 447 -45.31 -9.69 -15.53
C TRP A 447 -43.91 -10.23 -15.80
N TRP A 448 -43.12 -9.55 -16.66
CA TRP A 448 -41.72 -9.89 -16.91
C TRP A 448 -40.83 -9.22 -15.87
N THR A 449 -39.97 -10.01 -15.22
CA THR A 449 -39.07 -9.52 -14.16
C THR A 449 -37.69 -9.17 -14.74
N PRO A 450 -36.99 -8.12 -14.22
CA PRO A 450 -35.68 -7.70 -14.70
C PRO A 450 -34.53 -8.66 -14.30
N ALA A 451 -34.85 -9.65 -13.47
CA ALA A 451 -33.93 -10.68 -13.05
C ALA A 451 -34.60 -12.06 -13.12
N THR A 452 -33.84 -13.06 -13.43
CA THR A 452 -34.23 -14.47 -13.42
C THR A 452 -33.36 -15.25 -12.40
N PHE A 453 -33.83 -16.42 -12.04
CA PHE A 453 -33.08 -17.37 -11.22
C PHE A 453 -32.78 -18.59 -12.06
N ARG A 454 -31.50 -18.86 -12.29
CA ARG A 454 -31.04 -20.04 -13.03
C ARG A 454 -30.66 -21.13 -12.05
N TYR A 455 -31.31 -22.27 -12.17
CA TYR A 455 -31.04 -23.51 -11.47
C TYR A 455 -30.46 -24.55 -12.45
N ARG A 456 -29.48 -25.28 -11.98
CA ARG A 456 -28.93 -26.44 -12.70
C ARG A 456 -28.78 -27.61 -11.75
N GLN A 457 -29.07 -28.82 -12.24
CA GLN A 457 -28.77 -30.08 -11.58
C GLN A 457 -28.06 -31.03 -12.53
N SER A 458 -27.25 -31.93 -12.00
CA SER A 458 -26.46 -32.88 -12.76
C SER A 458 -26.30 -34.20 -12.01
N PRO A 459 -26.33 -35.35 -12.72
CA PRO A 459 -25.96 -36.65 -12.13
C PRO A 459 -24.46 -36.75 -11.81
N TRP A 460 -23.66 -35.80 -12.27
CA TRP A 460 -22.21 -35.66 -12.01
C TRP A 460 -21.91 -34.32 -11.35
N PRO A 461 -20.78 -34.21 -10.64
CA PRO A 461 -20.37 -32.93 -10.06
C PRO A 461 -20.34 -31.80 -11.10
N LEU A 462 -20.91 -30.67 -10.76
CA LEU A 462 -20.85 -29.43 -11.54
C LEU A 462 -19.52 -28.72 -11.25
N VAL A 463 -18.51 -28.96 -12.08
CA VAL A 463 -17.17 -28.40 -11.94
C VAL A 463 -16.99 -27.31 -13.00
N PRO A 464 -17.16 -26.02 -12.64
CA PRO A 464 -16.96 -24.92 -13.57
C PRO A 464 -15.49 -24.82 -14.00
N SER A 465 -15.25 -24.35 -15.22
CA SER A 465 -13.92 -24.08 -15.76
C SER A 465 -13.56 -22.60 -15.75
N ASN A 466 -14.52 -21.74 -15.45
CA ASN A 466 -14.29 -20.28 -15.40
C ASN A 466 -13.50 -19.86 -14.14
N PHE A 467 -12.77 -18.77 -14.30
CA PHE A 467 -11.91 -18.18 -13.28
C PHE A 467 -12.59 -17.96 -11.90
N LEU A 468 -13.88 -17.67 -11.87
CA LEU A 468 -14.61 -17.40 -10.61
C LEU A 468 -15.23 -18.66 -9.97
N GLY A 469 -15.12 -19.82 -10.63
CA GLY A 469 -15.67 -21.08 -10.13
C GLY A 469 -17.20 -21.13 -10.01
N TYR A 470 -17.93 -20.26 -10.72
CA TYR A 470 -19.40 -20.24 -10.71
C TYR A 470 -19.98 -21.15 -11.78
N VAL A 471 -21.05 -21.85 -11.43
CA VAL A 471 -21.87 -22.57 -12.38
C VAL A 471 -22.65 -21.54 -13.22
N ARG A 472 -22.35 -21.47 -14.55
CA ARG A 472 -23.01 -20.63 -15.56
C ARG A 472 -23.94 -21.43 -16.44
N ALA A 473 -24.58 -20.76 -17.42
CA ALA A 473 -25.47 -21.43 -18.37
C ALA A 473 -24.73 -22.50 -19.21
N ASP A 474 -23.50 -22.17 -19.58
CA ASP A 474 -22.62 -22.88 -20.49
C ASP A 474 -21.40 -23.51 -19.80
N ASP A 475 -21.19 -23.25 -18.49
CA ASP A 475 -20.05 -23.73 -17.73
C ASP A 475 -20.46 -24.36 -16.37
N PRO A 476 -20.25 -25.66 -16.16
CA PRO A 476 -19.77 -26.64 -17.13
C PRO A 476 -20.75 -26.87 -18.30
N PRO A 477 -20.32 -27.38 -19.49
CA PRO A 477 -21.20 -27.56 -20.61
C PRO A 477 -22.37 -28.50 -20.32
N MET A 478 -23.53 -28.28 -20.95
CA MET A 478 -24.75 -29.11 -20.84
C MET A 478 -24.64 -30.30 -21.77
N ASN A 479 -23.78 -31.27 -21.44
CA ASN A 479 -23.44 -32.40 -22.33
C ASN A 479 -23.53 -33.79 -21.65
N VAL A 480 -23.95 -33.87 -20.41
CA VAL A 480 -24.14 -35.11 -19.68
C VAL A 480 -25.63 -35.43 -19.63
N SER A 481 -26.01 -36.66 -20.03
CA SER A 481 -27.40 -37.14 -19.97
C SER A 481 -27.96 -37.03 -18.56
N GLY A 482 -29.15 -36.49 -18.43
CA GLY A 482 -29.80 -36.24 -17.14
C GLY A 482 -29.45 -34.85 -16.53
N MET A 483 -28.57 -34.05 -17.13
CA MET A 483 -28.43 -32.64 -16.76
C MET A 483 -29.72 -31.87 -17.08
N VAL A 484 -30.17 -31.05 -16.12
CA VAL A 484 -31.33 -30.15 -16.30
C VAL A 484 -30.95 -28.74 -15.86
N SER A 485 -31.28 -27.78 -16.69
CA SER A 485 -31.21 -26.35 -16.37
C SER A 485 -32.59 -25.72 -16.48
N VAL A 486 -32.99 -24.98 -15.47
CA VAL A 486 -34.25 -24.26 -15.42
C VAL A 486 -34.00 -22.80 -15.09
N GLU A 487 -34.58 -21.91 -15.88
CA GLU A 487 -34.66 -20.50 -15.52
C GLU A 487 -36.07 -20.15 -15.03
N LEU A 488 -36.13 -19.64 -13.78
CA LEU A 488 -37.36 -19.13 -13.19
C LEU A 488 -37.29 -17.61 -13.11
N ASP A 489 -38.42 -16.96 -13.13
CA ASP A 489 -38.46 -15.56 -12.68
C ASP A 489 -38.39 -15.48 -11.14
N THR A 490 -38.27 -14.26 -10.61
CA THR A 490 -38.18 -14.04 -9.15
C THR A 490 -39.43 -14.44 -8.36
N ARG A 491 -40.54 -14.74 -9.07
CA ARG A 491 -41.80 -15.28 -8.50
C ARG A 491 -41.87 -16.80 -8.55
N GLY A 492 -40.91 -17.44 -9.26
CA GLY A 492 -40.82 -18.90 -9.40
C GLY A 492 -41.60 -19.46 -10.58
N ARG A 493 -41.89 -18.61 -11.62
CA ARG A 493 -42.51 -19.04 -12.88
C ARG A 493 -41.46 -19.44 -13.90
N LEU A 494 -41.73 -20.51 -14.64
CA LEU A 494 -40.82 -21.05 -15.65
C LEU A 494 -40.64 -20.07 -16.82
N ARG A 495 -39.39 -19.79 -17.17
CA ARG A 495 -38.97 -18.99 -18.34
C ARG A 495 -38.31 -19.82 -19.38
N LYS A 496 -37.42 -20.74 -18.96
CA LYS A 496 -36.64 -21.60 -19.83
C LYS A 496 -36.39 -22.94 -19.17
N LEU A 497 -36.49 -24.01 -19.96
CA LEU A 497 -36.05 -25.36 -19.63
C LEU A 497 -35.02 -25.79 -20.68
N HIS A 498 -33.94 -26.39 -20.25
CA HIS A 498 -32.96 -27.05 -21.05
C HIS A 498 -32.52 -28.34 -20.34
N ALA A 499 -32.86 -29.49 -20.90
CA ALA A 499 -32.55 -30.80 -20.31
C ALA A 499 -31.90 -31.70 -21.34
N VAL A 500 -30.82 -32.38 -20.93
CA VAL A 500 -30.06 -33.28 -21.82
C VAL A 500 -30.68 -34.67 -21.73
N PRO A 501 -31.32 -35.15 -22.81
CA PRO A 501 -31.93 -36.47 -22.82
C PRO A 501 -30.89 -37.61 -22.75
N GLN A 502 -31.36 -38.82 -22.47
CA GLN A 502 -30.50 -39.97 -22.48
C GLN A 502 -30.00 -40.27 -23.91
N GLN A 503 -28.72 -40.54 -24.05
CA GLN A 503 -28.09 -40.82 -25.33
C GLN A 503 -28.51 -42.21 -25.89
N ILE A 504 -28.82 -43.16 -24.98
CA ILE A 504 -29.21 -44.51 -25.34
C ILE A 504 -30.74 -44.54 -25.34
N ARG A 505 -31.32 -44.88 -26.51
CA ARG A 505 -32.78 -45.12 -26.59
C ARG A 505 -33.15 -46.40 -25.89
N SER A 506 -34.04 -46.35 -24.90
CA SER A 506 -34.74 -47.58 -24.44
C SER A 506 -35.66 -48.05 -25.55
N GLY A 507 -35.68 -49.35 -25.87
CA GLY A 507 -36.53 -49.92 -26.89
C GLY A 507 -38.05 -49.90 -26.61
N ALA A 508 -38.50 -49.10 -25.68
CA ALA A 508 -39.93 -48.90 -25.35
C ALA A 508 -40.61 -48.06 -26.45
N PRO A 509 -41.88 -48.31 -26.76
CA PRO A 509 -42.63 -47.50 -27.71
C PRO A 509 -42.63 -46.04 -27.28
N PRO A 510 -42.62 -45.08 -28.23
CA PRO A 510 -42.64 -43.67 -27.84
C PRO A 510 -43.87 -43.37 -27.01
N PRO A 511 -43.71 -42.76 -25.81
CA PRO A 511 -44.85 -42.35 -24.99
C PRO A 511 -45.67 -41.32 -25.78
N ALA A 512 -46.93 -41.11 -25.32
CA ALA A 512 -47.80 -40.08 -25.85
C ALA A 512 -47.11 -38.71 -25.85
N LEU A 513 -47.50 -37.80 -26.74
CA LEU A 513 -47.02 -36.41 -26.77
C LEU A 513 -47.10 -35.81 -25.39
N PRO A 514 -46.10 -35.05 -24.96
CA PRO A 514 -46.11 -34.41 -23.59
C PRO A 514 -47.35 -33.52 -23.46
N ALA A 515 -47.86 -33.44 -22.24
CA ALA A 515 -48.89 -32.48 -21.89
C ALA A 515 -48.22 -31.06 -21.85
N TRP A 516 -48.28 -30.35 -22.97
CA TRP A 516 -47.69 -29.03 -23.12
C TRP A 516 -48.30 -27.97 -22.18
N ASP A 517 -49.58 -28.14 -21.80
CA ASP A 517 -50.29 -27.27 -20.85
C ASP A 517 -49.62 -27.18 -19.49
N VAL A 518 -48.90 -28.24 -19.05
CA VAL A 518 -48.11 -28.22 -17.81
C VAL A 518 -46.99 -27.15 -17.88
N LEU A 519 -46.29 -27.02 -19.02
CA LEU A 519 -45.22 -26.01 -19.21
C LEU A 519 -45.82 -24.60 -19.15
N PHE A 520 -46.98 -24.37 -19.73
CA PHE A 520 -47.64 -23.06 -19.70
C PHE A 520 -48.14 -22.77 -18.27
N THR A 521 -48.67 -23.74 -17.57
CA THR A 521 -49.05 -23.60 -16.15
C THR A 521 -47.86 -23.23 -15.27
N GLU A 522 -46.71 -23.92 -15.44
CA GLU A 522 -45.49 -23.61 -14.72
C GLU A 522 -44.93 -22.21 -15.09
N ALA A 523 -45.15 -21.75 -16.32
CA ALA A 523 -44.83 -20.42 -16.79
C ALA A 523 -45.84 -19.33 -16.33
N GLY A 524 -46.97 -19.72 -15.71
CA GLY A 524 -48.03 -18.79 -15.36
C GLY A 524 -48.76 -18.19 -16.58
N LEU A 525 -48.93 -19.01 -17.60
CA LEU A 525 -49.59 -18.66 -18.86
C LEU A 525 -50.86 -19.52 -19.07
N ASP A 526 -51.89 -18.94 -19.64
CA ASP A 526 -53.10 -19.70 -20.06
C ASP A 526 -52.80 -20.33 -21.45
N PHE A 527 -52.71 -21.65 -21.51
CA PHE A 527 -52.43 -22.38 -22.75
C PHE A 527 -53.45 -22.06 -23.87
N LYS A 528 -54.71 -21.78 -23.52
CA LYS A 528 -55.78 -21.46 -24.48
C LYS A 528 -55.63 -20.08 -25.12
N ALA A 529 -54.86 -19.20 -24.47
CA ALA A 529 -54.61 -17.86 -25.01
C ALA A 529 -53.48 -17.83 -26.08
N PHE A 530 -52.89 -18.98 -26.39
CA PHE A 530 -51.81 -19.10 -27.37
C PHE A 530 -52.23 -19.92 -28.58
N ALA A 531 -52.05 -19.35 -29.78
CA ALA A 531 -52.32 -20.04 -31.03
C ALA A 531 -51.08 -20.88 -31.46
N PRO A 532 -51.27 -22.10 -31.96
CA PRO A 532 -50.15 -22.89 -32.53
C PRO A 532 -49.48 -22.12 -33.68
N SER A 533 -48.16 -22.20 -33.76
CA SER A 533 -47.31 -21.59 -34.80
C SER A 533 -46.09 -22.45 -35.07
N GLU A 534 -45.33 -22.12 -36.09
CA GLU A 534 -44.00 -22.72 -36.25
C GLU A 534 -43.08 -22.29 -35.14
N ALA A 535 -42.14 -23.18 -34.75
CA ALA A 535 -41.14 -22.89 -33.77
C ALA A 535 -40.26 -21.72 -34.26
N ALA A 536 -40.20 -20.63 -33.49
CA ALA A 536 -39.41 -19.46 -33.86
C ALA A 536 -37.91 -19.74 -33.87
N TRP A 537 -37.44 -20.68 -33.05
CA TRP A 537 -36.03 -21.09 -32.92
C TRP A 537 -35.96 -22.63 -32.90
N LEU A 538 -34.84 -23.17 -33.35
CA LEU A 538 -34.54 -24.56 -33.14
C LEU A 538 -33.84 -24.79 -31.79
N PRO A 539 -34.29 -25.79 -31.01
CA PRO A 539 -33.61 -26.15 -29.77
C PRO A 539 -32.17 -26.60 -30.02
N PRO A 540 -31.20 -26.20 -29.16
CA PRO A 540 -29.79 -26.57 -29.30
C PRO A 540 -29.47 -27.97 -28.74
N ILE A 541 -30.47 -28.82 -28.57
CA ILE A 541 -30.39 -30.17 -28.00
C ILE A 541 -31.10 -31.19 -28.88
N PRO A 542 -30.82 -32.49 -28.75
CA PRO A 542 -31.57 -33.52 -29.45
C PRO A 542 -33.02 -33.55 -29.06
N PHE A 543 -33.93 -33.63 -30.01
CA PHE A 543 -35.38 -33.76 -29.85
C PHE A 543 -36.00 -34.62 -30.92
N ASP A 544 -37.17 -35.14 -30.68
CA ASP A 544 -38.01 -35.88 -31.65
C ASP A 544 -39.25 -35.09 -32.05
N SER A 545 -39.68 -34.13 -31.23
CA SER A 545 -40.82 -33.27 -31.55
C SER A 545 -40.52 -31.83 -31.08
N VAL A 546 -40.86 -30.86 -31.92
CA VAL A 546 -40.81 -29.44 -31.63
C VAL A 546 -42.11 -28.75 -32.02
N THR A 547 -42.57 -27.82 -31.17
CA THR A 547 -43.82 -27.09 -31.42
C THR A 547 -43.63 -25.64 -30.97
N GLY A 548 -44.29 -24.73 -31.69
CA GLY A 548 -44.33 -23.30 -31.36
C GLY A 548 -45.74 -22.81 -31.10
N TRP A 549 -45.86 -21.73 -30.35
CA TRP A 549 -47.10 -20.98 -30.13
C TRP A 549 -46.82 -19.50 -30.12
N THR A 550 -47.86 -18.71 -30.47
CA THR A 550 -47.81 -17.26 -30.49
C THR A 550 -48.98 -16.69 -29.69
N GLY A 551 -48.71 -15.77 -28.80
CA GLY A 551 -49.64 -15.03 -27.96
C GLY A 551 -49.12 -13.64 -27.67
N ALA A 552 -49.50 -13.09 -26.50
CA ALA A 552 -48.98 -11.81 -26.02
C ALA A 552 -48.45 -11.92 -24.60
N VAL A 553 -47.53 -11.02 -24.23
CA VAL A 553 -47.04 -10.93 -22.85
C VAL A 553 -48.20 -10.49 -21.93
N PRO A 554 -48.48 -11.19 -20.84
CA PRO A 554 -49.58 -10.83 -19.94
C PRO A 554 -49.46 -9.37 -19.46
N GLY A 555 -50.59 -8.61 -19.62
CA GLY A 555 -50.61 -7.18 -19.30
C GLY A 555 -49.98 -6.27 -20.35
N ARG A 556 -49.46 -6.81 -21.49
CA ARG A 556 -48.87 -6.06 -22.60
C ARG A 556 -49.29 -6.65 -23.92
N PRO A 557 -50.49 -6.39 -24.39
CA PRO A 557 -51.03 -6.94 -25.67
C PRO A 557 -50.26 -6.45 -26.92
N ASP A 558 -49.54 -5.35 -26.78
CA ASP A 558 -48.63 -4.76 -27.75
C ASP A 558 -47.31 -5.53 -27.92
N ALA A 559 -46.95 -6.40 -27.00
CA ALA A 559 -45.71 -7.17 -27.01
C ALA A 559 -46.01 -8.64 -27.34
N PRO A 560 -45.70 -9.12 -28.57
CA PRO A 560 -45.90 -10.54 -28.93
C PRO A 560 -45.02 -11.44 -28.10
N LEU A 561 -45.55 -12.57 -27.62
CA LEU A 561 -44.82 -13.60 -26.92
C LEU A 561 -44.91 -14.89 -27.74
N LYS A 562 -43.76 -15.40 -28.16
CA LYS A 562 -43.65 -16.70 -28.80
C LYS A 562 -43.16 -17.71 -27.76
N VAL A 563 -43.64 -18.92 -27.86
CA VAL A 563 -43.24 -20.06 -27.00
C VAL A 563 -42.71 -21.14 -27.93
N VAL A 564 -41.58 -21.70 -27.60
CA VAL A 564 -41.01 -22.88 -28.27
C VAL A 564 -40.84 -23.98 -27.22
N ALA A 565 -41.34 -25.17 -27.50
CA ALA A 565 -41.10 -26.36 -26.69
C ALA A 565 -40.71 -27.53 -27.56
N ALA A 566 -39.83 -28.37 -27.01
CA ALA A 566 -39.43 -29.62 -27.67
C ALA A 566 -39.42 -30.76 -26.67
N SER A 567 -39.69 -31.97 -27.20
CA SER A 567 -39.64 -33.21 -26.42
C SER A 567 -38.67 -34.23 -27.03
N GLN A 568 -38.23 -35.16 -26.21
CA GLN A 568 -37.55 -36.37 -26.60
C GLN A 568 -38.19 -37.56 -25.85
N GLN A 569 -38.70 -38.52 -26.61
CA GLN A 569 -39.43 -39.69 -26.09
C GLN A 569 -40.58 -39.27 -25.12
N GLY A 570 -41.37 -38.24 -25.48
CA GLY A 570 -42.48 -37.73 -24.71
C GLY A 570 -42.13 -36.92 -23.46
N ARG A 571 -40.85 -36.72 -23.14
CA ARG A 571 -40.44 -35.83 -22.05
C ARG A 571 -40.07 -34.45 -22.62
N PRO A 572 -40.52 -33.38 -21.98
CA PRO A 572 -40.03 -32.03 -22.34
C PRO A 572 -38.53 -31.89 -22.10
N VAL A 573 -37.78 -31.55 -23.16
CA VAL A 573 -36.33 -31.30 -23.08
C VAL A 573 -35.97 -29.84 -23.28
N TYR A 574 -36.87 -29.07 -23.89
CA TYR A 574 -36.70 -27.67 -24.14
C TYR A 574 -38.00 -26.90 -23.95
N PHE A 575 -37.93 -25.73 -23.37
CA PHE A 575 -38.98 -24.75 -23.30
C PHE A 575 -38.37 -23.35 -23.20
N GLU A 576 -38.86 -22.41 -23.99
CA GLU A 576 -38.37 -21.02 -23.91
C GLU A 576 -39.46 -20.05 -24.31
N LEU A 577 -39.60 -18.99 -23.50
CA LEU A 577 -40.43 -17.81 -23.78
C LEU A 577 -39.61 -16.80 -24.57
N ILE A 578 -40.05 -16.49 -25.77
CA ILE A 578 -39.36 -15.59 -26.69
C ILE A 578 -40.19 -14.31 -26.80
N ALA A 579 -39.71 -13.23 -26.21
CA ALA A 579 -40.26 -11.91 -26.23
C ALA A 579 -39.53 -11.04 -27.28
N PRO A 580 -40.01 -9.82 -27.61
CA PRO A 580 -39.36 -8.94 -28.56
C PRO A 580 -37.91 -8.56 -28.26
N TRP A 581 -37.50 -8.64 -27.01
CA TRP A 581 -36.12 -8.39 -26.50
C TRP A 581 -35.28 -9.66 -26.41
N SER A 582 -35.84 -10.84 -26.66
CA SER A 582 -35.07 -12.08 -26.61
C SER A 582 -34.13 -12.21 -27.80
N GLU A 583 -32.90 -12.65 -27.57
CA GLU A 583 -31.88 -12.86 -28.58
C GLU A 583 -31.55 -14.35 -28.72
N ALA A 584 -31.45 -14.84 -29.95
CA ALA A 584 -31.06 -16.23 -30.23
C ALA A 584 -29.54 -16.37 -30.02
N VAL A 585 -29.13 -17.05 -28.97
CA VAL A 585 -27.73 -17.13 -28.51
C VAL A 585 -26.77 -17.70 -29.58
N GLN A 586 -27.25 -18.62 -30.46
CA GLN A 586 -26.41 -19.20 -31.49
C GLN A 586 -26.19 -18.32 -32.74
N VAL A 587 -26.99 -17.27 -32.91
CA VAL A 587 -26.94 -16.38 -34.08
C VAL A 587 -26.22 -15.05 -33.78
N THR A 588 -26.10 -14.71 -32.53
CA THR A 588 -25.61 -13.41 -32.07
C THR A 588 -24.12 -13.37 -31.69
N ILE A 589 -23.27 -14.18 -32.39
CA ILE A 589 -21.83 -13.86 -32.35
C ILE A 589 -21.63 -12.56 -33.14
N ARG A 590 -21.91 -11.44 -32.48
CA ARG A 590 -21.60 -10.13 -33.05
C ARG A 590 -20.08 -10.02 -33.19
N PRO A 591 -19.55 -9.92 -34.42
CA PRO A 591 -18.11 -9.71 -34.56
C PRO A 591 -17.75 -8.38 -33.90
N LEU A 592 -16.72 -8.41 -33.07
CA LEU A 592 -16.19 -7.20 -32.44
C LEU A 592 -15.90 -6.16 -33.51
N THR A 593 -16.38 -4.94 -33.30
CA THR A 593 -16.07 -3.82 -34.19
C THR A 593 -14.55 -3.55 -34.16
N VAL A 594 -14.06 -2.89 -35.21
CA VAL A 594 -12.63 -2.50 -35.26
C VAL A 594 -12.23 -1.67 -34.04
N ARG A 595 -13.12 -0.81 -33.54
CA ARG A 595 -12.92 0.00 -32.34
C ARG A 595 -12.79 -0.86 -31.07
N GLU A 596 -13.64 -1.88 -30.90
CA GLU A 596 -13.60 -2.81 -29.77
C GLU A 596 -12.33 -3.65 -29.80
N LYS A 597 -11.96 -4.22 -30.96
CA LYS A 597 -10.69 -4.96 -31.12
C LYS A 597 -9.47 -4.09 -30.82
N LEU A 598 -9.46 -2.86 -31.33
CA LEU A 598 -8.37 -1.92 -31.04
C LEU A 598 -8.32 -1.58 -29.57
N GLY A 599 -9.46 -1.40 -28.92
CA GLY A 599 -9.56 -1.16 -27.47
C GLY A 599 -8.98 -2.32 -26.66
N GLU A 600 -9.32 -3.55 -27.00
CA GLU A 600 -8.75 -4.75 -26.34
C GLU A 600 -7.24 -4.89 -26.54
N ILE A 601 -6.77 -4.66 -27.77
CA ILE A 601 -5.31 -4.69 -28.06
C ILE A 601 -4.57 -3.62 -27.29
N VAL A 602 -5.09 -2.37 -27.28
CA VAL A 602 -4.49 -1.26 -26.53
C VAL A 602 -4.49 -1.57 -25.03
N PHE A 603 -5.59 -2.08 -24.48
CA PHE A 603 -5.68 -2.47 -23.08
C PHE A 603 -4.67 -3.57 -22.74
N PHE A 604 -4.56 -4.59 -23.56
CA PHE A 604 -3.59 -5.68 -23.39
C PHE A 604 -2.14 -5.18 -23.44
N VAL A 605 -1.79 -4.39 -24.46
CA VAL A 605 -0.44 -3.80 -24.61
C VAL A 605 -0.10 -2.91 -23.43
N LEU A 606 -1.01 -2.05 -23.01
CA LEU A 606 -0.81 -1.19 -21.82
C LEU A 606 -0.63 -2.04 -20.56
N GLY A 607 -1.41 -3.10 -20.38
CA GLY A 607 -1.29 -4.03 -19.26
C GLY A 607 0.09 -4.71 -19.21
N VAL A 608 0.57 -5.19 -20.37
CA VAL A 608 1.92 -5.79 -20.49
C VAL A 608 3.00 -4.75 -20.19
N CYS A 609 2.92 -3.56 -20.79
CA CYS A 609 3.88 -2.48 -20.55
C CYS A 609 3.91 -2.08 -19.07
N PHE A 610 2.74 -2.00 -18.43
CA PHE A 610 2.60 -1.67 -17.02
C PHE A 610 3.23 -2.73 -16.12
N THR A 611 3.00 -4.00 -16.43
CA THR A 611 3.58 -5.13 -15.69
C THR A 611 5.10 -5.17 -15.82
N VAL A 612 5.62 -5.03 -17.05
CA VAL A 612 7.07 -5.00 -17.30
C VAL A 612 7.74 -3.82 -16.61
N ALA A 613 7.15 -2.64 -16.69
CA ALA A 613 7.64 -1.45 -15.99
C ALA A 613 7.59 -1.64 -14.47
N GLY A 614 6.50 -2.16 -13.93
CA GLY A 614 6.36 -2.47 -12.50
C GLY A 614 7.45 -3.43 -12.01
N LEU A 615 7.69 -4.53 -12.70
CA LEU A 615 8.75 -5.49 -12.40
C LEU A 615 10.15 -4.85 -12.47
N PHE A 616 10.41 -4.04 -13.49
CA PHE A 616 11.68 -3.34 -13.65
C PHE A 616 11.95 -2.39 -12.48
N PHE A 617 10.98 -1.52 -12.14
CA PHE A 617 11.13 -0.57 -11.04
C PHE A 617 11.18 -1.27 -9.69
N ALA A 618 10.36 -2.28 -9.42
CA ALA A 618 10.43 -3.08 -8.20
C ALA A 618 11.80 -3.74 -8.01
N ARG A 619 12.32 -4.42 -9.06
CA ARG A 619 13.66 -5.02 -9.04
C ARG A 619 14.76 -3.97 -8.83
N ARG A 620 14.66 -2.82 -9.49
CA ARG A 620 15.61 -1.70 -9.30
C ARG A 620 15.60 -1.20 -7.88
N ASN A 621 14.41 -0.97 -7.30
CA ASN A 621 14.25 -0.47 -5.93
C ASN A 621 14.77 -1.47 -4.89
N LEU A 622 14.51 -2.78 -5.10
CA LEU A 622 15.05 -3.85 -4.25
C LEU A 622 16.59 -3.92 -4.29
N ARG A 623 17.19 -3.81 -5.50
CA ARG A 623 18.67 -3.79 -5.66
C ARG A 623 19.32 -2.58 -4.99
N LEU A 624 18.64 -1.42 -5.01
CA LEU A 624 19.10 -0.20 -4.38
C LEU A 624 18.81 -0.14 -2.87
N GLY A 625 18.20 -1.19 -2.29
CA GLY A 625 17.84 -1.24 -0.88
C GLY A 625 16.78 -0.21 -0.44
N ARG A 626 16.01 0.33 -1.39
CA ARG A 626 15.03 1.42 -1.15
C ARG A 626 13.61 0.93 -0.93
N GLY A 627 13.28 -0.33 -1.28
CA GLY A 627 11.91 -0.87 -1.23
C GLY A 627 11.49 -1.25 0.19
N ASP A 628 10.29 -0.87 0.59
CA ASP A 628 9.64 -1.35 1.82
C ASP A 628 9.17 -2.80 1.65
N LYS A 629 10.05 -3.75 1.95
CA LYS A 629 9.76 -5.19 1.85
C LYS A 629 8.69 -5.63 2.86
N ALA A 630 8.73 -5.08 4.08
CA ALA A 630 7.82 -5.44 5.15
C ALA A 630 6.37 -5.01 4.82
N GLY A 631 6.20 -3.77 4.34
CA GLY A 631 4.90 -3.26 3.88
C GLY A 631 4.38 -4.06 2.68
N ALA A 632 5.24 -4.37 1.70
CA ALA A 632 4.86 -5.18 0.54
C ALA A 632 4.35 -6.57 0.92
N VAL A 633 5.05 -7.27 1.83
CA VAL A 633 4.64 -8.59 2.31
C VAL A 633 3.31 -8.51 3.07
N ARG A 634 3.14 -7.53 3.96
CA ARG A 634 1.88 -7.35 4.70
C ARG A 634 0.69 -7.12 3.77
N LEU A 635 0.85 -6.23 2.78
CA LEU A 635 -0.19 -5.97 1.78
C LEU A 635 -0.49 -7.21 0.94
N ALA A 636 0.54 -7.90 0.45
CA ALA A 636 0.37 -9.14 -0.31
C ALA A 636 -0.37 -10.20 0.51
N THR A 637 -0.04 -10.35 1.80
CA THR A 637 -0.72 -11.29 2.70
C THR A 637 -2.20 -10.93 2.89
N ILE A 638 -2.51 -9.64 3.09
CA ILE A 638 -3.90 -9.18 3.24
C ILE A 638 -4.69 -9.48 1.96
N VAL A 639 -4.15 -9.11 0.80
CA VAL A 639 -4.81 -9.36 -0.51
C VAL A 639 -4.96 -10.85 -0.77
N PHE A 640 -3.93 -11.65 -0.50
CA PHE A 640 -3.97 -13.10 -0.64
C PHE A 640 -5.07 -13.73 0.21
N VAL A 641 -5.13 -13.37 1.50
CA VAL A 641 -6.14 -13.91 2.43
C VAL A 641 -7.55 -13.52 1.99
N LEU A 642 -7.77 -12.25 1.59
CA LEU A 642 -9.08 -11.80 1.13
C LEU A 642 -9.47 -12.46 -0.20
N ALA A 643 -8.54 -12.60 -1.14
CA ALA A 643 -8.79 -13.26 -2.42
C ALA A 643 -9.07 -14.76 -2.23
N ALA A 644 -8.28 -15.44 -1.40
CA ALA A 644 -8.50 -16.85 -1.07
C ALA A 644 -9.83 -17.08 -0.34
N LEU A 645 -10.18 -16.20 0.61
CA LEU A 645 -11.49 -16.25 1.29
C LEU A 645 -12.63 -16.04 0.29
N SER A 646 -12.48 -15.06 -0.60
CA SER A 646 -13.45 -14.80 -1.67
C SER A 646 -13.63 -16.03 -2.55
N ASP A 647 -12.54 -16.65 -2.98
CA ASP A 647 -12.59 -17.83 -3.85
C ASP A 647 -13.26 -19.04 -3.14
N VAL A 648 -12.85 -19.32 -1.89
CA VAL A 648 -13.44 -20.43 -1.10
C VAL A 648 -14.94 -20.26 -0.87
N LEU A 649 -15.41 -19.03 -0.63
CA LEU A 649 -16.82 -18.76 -0.34
C LEU A 649 -17.69 -18.65 -1.60
N ALA A 650 -17.08 -18.29 -2.74
CA ALA A 650 -17.79 -18.13 -4.02
C ALA A 650 -17.89 -19.42 -4.80
N ARG A 651 -16.81 -20.20 -4.75
CA ARG A 651 -16.63 -21.38 -5.61
C ARG A 651 -17.68 -22.45 -5.29
N HIS A 652 -18.32 -22.94 -6.32
CA HIS A 652 -19.15 -24.14 -6.21
C HIS A 652 -18.24 -25.36 -6.05
N VAL A 653 -18.15 -25.90 -4.82
CA VAL A 653 -17.29 -27.05 -4.50
C VAL A 653 -18.17 -28.29 -4.28
N SER A 654 -18.00 -29.27 -5.13
CA SER A 654 -18.54 -30.61 -4.89
C SER A 654 -17.57 -31.43 -4.03
N LEU A 655 -18.11 -32.18 -3.05
CA LEU A 655 -17.31 -33.04 -2.16
C LEU A 655 -16.82 -34.36 -2.85
N ALA A 656 -16.97 -34.48 -4.16
CA ALA A 656 -16.50 -35.64 -4.92
C ALA A 656 -14.97 -35.77 -4.88
N SER A 657 -14.50 -37.02 -4.90
CA SER A 657 -13.07 -37.33 -4.86
C SER A 657 -12.31 -36.68 -6.00
N GLY A 658 -11.16 -36.06 -5.70
CA GLY A 658 -10.30 -35.35 -6.67
C GLY A 658 -10.66 -33.88 -6.92
N VAL A 659 -11.89 -33.45 -6.60
CA VAL A 659 -12.31 -32.05 -6.81
C VAL A 659 -11.67 -31.11 -5.79
N LEU A 660 -11.47 -31.54 -4.55
CA LEU A 660 -10.85 -30.74 -3.49
C LEU A 660 -9.41 -30.33 -3.80
N GLY A 661 -8.59 -31.26 -4.32
CA GLY A 661 -7.21 -30.94 -4.72
C GLY A 661 -7.13 -29.94 -5.85
N ARG A 662 -8.03 -30.09 -6.83
CA ARG A 662 -8.16 -29.14 -7.95
C ARG A 662 -8.63 -27.76 -7.46
N ALA A 663 -9.67 -27.73 -6.62
CA ALA A 663 -10.20 -26.47 -6.04
C ALA A 663 -9.13 -25.74 -5.24
N PHE A 664 -8.28 -26.44 -4.47
CA PHE A 664 -7.15 -25.84 -3.76
C PHE A 664 -6.10 -25.25 -4.71
N GLY A 665 -5.75 -25.98 -5.79
CA GLY A 665 -4.81 -25.48 -6.80
C GLY A 665 -5.33 -24.23 -7.51
N GLU A 666 -6.62 -24.22 -7.85
CA GLU A 666 -7.29 -23.08 -8.48
C GLU A 666 -7.39 -21.89 -7.54
N MET A 667 -7.75 -22.10 -6.25
CA MET A 667 -7.74 -21.05 -5.23
C MET A 667 -6.35 -20.38 -5.12
N LEU A 668 -5.27 -21.16 -5.13
CA LEU A 668 -3.91 -20.60 -5.15
C LEU A 668 -3.65 -19.82 -6.43
N GLY A 669 -4.08 -20.35 -7.57
CA GLY A 669 -3.94 -19.73 -8.89
C GLY A 669 -4.68 -18.40 -8.97
N ASP A 670 -5.81 -18.25 -8.29
CA ASP A 670 -6.66 -17.05 -8.29
C ASP A 670 -6.24 -16.02 -7.23
N ALA A 671 -5.74 -16.47 -6.08
CA ALA A 671 -5.34 -15.58 -4.98
C ALA A 671 -3.90 -15.04 -5.11
N LEU A 672 -2.97 -15.80 -5.68
CA LEU A 672 -1.57 -15.39 -5.82
C LEU A 672 -1.36 -14.21 -6.79
N PRO A 673 -1.96 -14.16 -8.00
CA PRO A 673 -1.72 -13.07 -8.94
C PRO A 673 -2.09 -11.68 -8.40
N PRO A 674 -3.28 -11.42 -7.83
CA PRO A 674 -3.58 -10.10 -7.30
C PRO A 674 -2.67 -9.70 -6.13
N ALA A 675 -2.30 -10.65 -5.26
CA ALA A 675 -1.34 -10.40 -4.18
C ALA A 675 0.05 -10.04 -4.71
N ALA A 676 0.53 -10.76 -5.72
CA ALA A 676 1.82 -10.50 -6.38
C ALA A 676 1.81 -9.15 -7.11
N ILE A 677 0.74 -8.83 -7.84
CA ILE A 677 0.60 -7.54 -8.55
C ILE A 677 0.66 -6.39 -7.55
N VAL A 678 -0.11 -6.46 -6.46
CA VAL A 678 -0.12 -5.41 -5.43
C VAL A 678 1.27 -5.24 -4.80
N ALA A 679 1.96 -6.34 -4.47
CA ALA A 679 3.31 -6.28 -3.92
C ALA A 679 4.32 -5.65 -4.90
N ILE A 680 4.29 -6.06 -6.18
CA ILE A 680 5.19 -5.55 -7.23
C ILE A 680 4.95 -4.06 -7.46
N VAL A 681 3.68 -3.66 -7.60
CA VAL A 681 3.33 -2.26 -7.84
C VAL A 681 3.67 -1.39 -6.63
N TYR A 682 3.42 -1.89 -5.41
CA TYR A 682 3.83 -1.21 -4.18
C TYR A 682 5.35 -0.99 -4.13
N LEU A 683 6.16 -2.03 -4.34
CA LEU A 683 7.63 -1.93 -4.37
C LEU A 683 8.14 -1.03 -5.49
N ALA A 684 7.42 -0.94 -6.60
CA ALA A 684 7.77 -0.06 -7.70
C ALA A 684 7.52 1.42 -7.38
N LEU A 685 6.40 1.74 -6.76
CA LEU A 685 5.88 3.10 -6.60
C LEU A 685 6.22 3.74 -5.26
N GLU A 686 6.16 2.97 -4.17
CA GLU A 686 6.30 3.46 -2.79
C GLU A 686 7.59 4.27 -2.59
N PRO A 687 8.80 3.83 -3.00
CA PRO A 687 10.01 4.62 -2.80
C PRO A 687 10.01 5.95 -3.55
N TYR A 688 9.29 6.02 -4.67
CA TYR A 688 9.14 7.27 -5.41
C TYR A 688 8.23 8.25 -4.68
N PHE A 689 7.06 7.79 -4.21
CA PHE A 689 6.16 8.63 -3.42
C PHE A 689 6.82 9.07 -2.13
N ARG A 690 7.51 8.17 -1.42
CA ARG A 690 8.24 8.46 -0.20
C ARG A 690 9.33 9.52 -0.36
N ARG A 691 9.97 9.54 -1.52
CA ARG A 691 10.98 10.56 -1.83
C ARG A 691 10.37 11.90 -2.24
N ARG A 692 9.23 11.91 -2.94
CA ARG A 692 8.69 13.11 -3.60
C ARG A 692 7.44 13.67 -2.95
N TYR A 693 6.65 12.83 -2.32
CA TYR A 693 5.38 13.16 -1.69
C TYR A 693 5.19 12.35 -0.41
N PRO A 694 6.14 12.45 0.54
CA PRO A 694 6.08 11.64 1.77
C PRO A 694 4.81 11.91 2.58
N GLU A 695 4.26 13.14 2.52
CA GLU A 695 3.03 13.54 3.18
C GLU A 695 1.83 12.68 2.80
N LEU A 696 1.79 12.17 1.55
CA LEU A 696 0.72 11.28 1.07
C LEU A 696 0.84 9.85 1.62
N LEU A 697 1.97 9.51 2.24
CA LEU A 697 2.25 8.18 2.76
C LEU A 697 2.22 8.10 4.29
N VAL A 698 2.15 9.22 5.02
CA VAL A 698 2.31 9.23 6.49
C VAL A 698 1.29 8.30 7.17
N SER A 699 0.00 8.51 6.97
CA SER A 699 -1.06 7.68 7.56
C SER A 699 -1.03 6.24 7.04
N TRP A 700 -0.70 6.04 5.76
CA TRP A 700 -0.52 4.74 5.13
C TRP A 700 0.61 3.93 5.79
N THR A 701 1.77 4.55 5.98
CA THR A 701 2.93 3.91 6.61
C THR A 701 2.67 3.62 8.09
N ARG A 702 1.96 4.52 8.79
CA ARG A 702 1.57 4.33 10.20
C ARG A 702 0.65 3.10 10.36
N ILE A 703 -0.37 2.95 9.54
CA ILE A 703 -1.27 1.77 9.61
C ILE A 703 -0.53 0.48 9.25
N LEU A 704 0.32 0.49 8.22
CA LEU A 704 1.14 -0.67 7.86
C LEU A 704 2.16 -1.04 8.94
N SER A 705 2.65 -0.07 9.73
CA SER A 705 3.51 -0.35 10.88
C SER A 705 2.75 -0.78 12.14
N GLY A 706 1.42 -0.95 12.08
CA GLY A 706 0.59 -1.41 13.18
C GLY A 706 0.15 -0.32 14.17
N ARG A 707 0.32 0.97 13.82
CA ARG A 707 -0.12 2.09 14.66
C ARG A 707 -1.62 2.37 14.49
N LEU A 708 -2.46 1.41 14.88
CA LEU A 708 -3.91 1.49 14.67
C LEU A 708 -4.62 2.58 15.49
N LYS A 709 -4.01 3.07 16.59
CA LYS A 709 -4.57 4.12 17.46
C LYS A 709 -4.09 5.53 17.10
N ASP A 710 -3.43 5.66 15.96
CA ASP A 710 -2.85 6.94 15.54
C ASP A 710 -3.95 7.92 15.08
N PRO A 711 -3.98 9.16 15.62
CA PRO A 711 -5.02 10.12 15.29
C PRO A 711 -5.09 10.51 13.82
N LEU A 712 -3.94 10.58 13.13
CA LEU A 712 -3.88 10.89 11.70
C LEU A 712 -4.52 9.77 10.87
N VAL A 713 -4.26 8.51 11.25
CA VAL A 713 -4.90 7.33 10.63
C VAL A 713 -6.42 7.42 10.79
N GLY A 714 -6.90 7.74 12.00
CA GLY A 714 -8.34 7.90 12.28
C GLY A 714 -8.99 9.02 11.47
N ARG A 715 -8.33 10.17 11.39
CA ARG A 715 -8.79 11.32 10.59
C ARG A 715 -8.96 10.96 9.12
N ASP A 716 -7.96 10.32 8.53
CA ASP A 716 -7.96 9.98 7.12
C ASP A 716 -8.97 8.86 6.80
N HIS A 717 -9.26 7.94 7.75
CA HIS A 717 -10.38 7.00 7.65
C HIS A 717 -11.73 7.73 7.59
N LEU A 718 -11.99 8.68 8.48
CA LEU A 718 -13.25 9.43 8.48
C LEU A 718 -13.48 10.18 7.17
N TRP A 719 -12.46 10.87 6.66
CA TRP A 719 -12.55 11.54 5.36
C TRP A 719 -12.74 10.56 4.22
N GLY A 720 -12.07 9.42 4.26
CA GLY A 720 -12.25 8.35 3.27
C GLY A 720 -13.68 7.83 3.25
N VAL A 721 -14.26 7.50 4.42
CA VAL A 721 -15.65 7.04 4.53
C VAL A 721 -16.61 8.09 4.00
N LEU A 722 -16.44 9.35 4.39
CA LEU A 722 -17.30 10.45 3.94
C LEU A 722 -17.27 10.63 2.42
N ALA A 723 -16.07 10.59 1.83
CA ALA A 723 -15.89 10.71 0.39
C ALA A 723 -16.48 9.50 -0.36
N GLY A 724 -16.25 8.27 0.12
CA GLY A 724 -16.81 7.06 -0.46
C GLY A 724 -18.33 7.05 -0.46
N LEU A 725 -18.96 7.50 0.64
CA LEU A 725 -20.41 7.68 0.74
C LEU A 725 -20.92 8.76 -0.20
N ALA A 726 -20.21 9.89 -0.30
CA ALA A 726 -20.58 10.96 -1.23
C ALA A 726 -20.54 10.48 -2.69
N VAL A 727 -19.51 9.72 -3.07
CA VAL A 727 -19.41 9.11 -4.41
C VAL A 727 -20.52 8.09 -4.65
N THR A 728 -20.83 7.24 -3.66
CA THR A 728 -21.97 6.30 -3.75
C THR A 728 -23.29 7.03 -3.93
N LEU A 729 -23.49 8.15 -3.25
CA LEU A 729 -24.68 8.99 -3.39
C LEU A 729 -24.76 9.61 -4.78
N VAL A 730 -23.66 10.13 -5.33
CA VAL A 730 -23.59 10.65 -6.70
C VAL A 730 -24.01 9.56 -7.70
N LEU A 731 -23.44 8.34 -7.56
CA LEU A 731 -23.81 7.20 -8.41
C LEU A 731 -25.31 6.89 -8.32
N CYS A 732 -25.89 6.90 -7.12
CA CYS A 732 -27.33 6.68 -6.95
C CYS A 732 -28.13 7.79 -7.62
N ILE A 733 -27.74 9.05 -7.44
CA ILE A 733 -28.43 10.21 -8.03
C ILE A 733 -28.38 10.17 -9.56
N GLU A 734 -27.26 9.82 -10.18
CA GLU A 734 -27.13 9.65 -11.63
C GLU A 734 -28.13 8.63 -12.19
N ASN A 735 -28.46 7.61 -11.43
CA ASN A 735 -29.34 6.53 -11.85
C ASN A 735 -30.82 6.75 -11.47
N ILE A 736 -31.16 7.87 -10.83
CA ILE A 736 -32.55 8.26 -10.58
C ILE A 736 -33.30 8.67 -11.86
N PRO A 737 -32.72 9.41 -12.82
CA PRO A 737 -33.40 9.90 -14.01
C PRO A 737 -34.20 8.85 -14.79
N PRO A 738 -33.71 7.59 -15.00
CA PRO A 738 -34.50 6.56 -15.67
C PRO A 738 -35.81 6.22 -14.96
N ALA A 739 -35.82 6.34 -13.63
CA ALA A 739 -37.00 6.04 -12.81
C ALA A 739 -38.01 7.19 -12.80
N LEU A 740 -37.57 8.45 -12.92
CA LEU A 740 -38.37 9.66 -12.75
C LEU A 740 -38.60 10.46 -14.04
N PHE A 741 -37.64 10.53 -14.95
CA PHE A 741 -37.60 11.43 -16.11
C PHE A 741 -37.46 10.65 -17.42
N ARG A 742 -37.63 11.36 -18.52
CA ARG A 742 -37.38 10.87 -19.87
C ARG A 742 -35.87 10.82 -20.15
N ALA A 743 -35.22 9.77 -19.72
CA ALA A 743 -33.84 9.52 -20.09
C ALA A 743 -33.77 8.18 -20.86
N PRO A 744 -33.82 8.20 -22.21
CA PRO A 744 -33.75 6.98 -23.01
C PRO A 744 -32.38 6.32 -22.80
N GLY A 745 -32.40 5.00 -22.73
CA GLY A 745 -31.17 4.19 -22.72
C GLY A 745 -30.57 3.83 -21.35
N GLN A 746 -30.97 4.47 -20.24
CA GLN A 746 -30.41 4.14 -18.93
C GLN A 746 -31.17 2.99 -18.24
N THR A 747 -30.39 2.05 -17.69
CA THR A 747 -30.91 0.97 -16.82
C THR A 747 -30.60 1.24 -15.36
N PRO A 748 -31.44 0.79 -14.40
CA PRO A 748 -31.15 0.93 -12.96
C PRO A 748 -29.79 0.32 -12.57
N VAL A 749 -29.23 0.78 -11.46
CA VAL A 749 -28.00 0.18 -10.90
C VAL A 749 -28.26 -1.28 -10.57
N TRP A 750 -27.41 -2.15 -11.09
CA TRP A 750 -27.48 -3.59 -10.84
C TRP A 750 -26.89 -3.90 -9.45
N VAL A 751 -27.61 -4.73 -8.70
CA VAL A 751 -27.09 -5.35 -7.49
C VAL A 751 -26.34 -6.63 -7.84
N GLU A 752 -25.15 -6.81 -7.29
CA GLU A 752 -24.33 -8.00 -7.56
C GLU A 752 -25.06 -9.28 -7.09
N PRO A 753 -25.33 -10.26 -7.97
CA PRO A 753 -26.06 -11.48 -7.64
C PRO A 753 -25.42 -12.24 -6.49
N LEU A 754 -24.11 -12.20 -6.37
CA LEU A 754 -23.36 -12.88 -5.32
C LEU A 754 -23.76 -12.39 -3.92
N ALA A 755 -24.06 -11.09 -3.78
CA ALA A 755 -24.53 -10.51 -2.52
C ALA A 755 -25.94 -11.00 -2.12
N LEU A 756 -26.67 -11.66 -3.02
CA LEU A 756 -28.00 -12.24 -2.78
C LEU A 756 -27.98 -13.77 -2.54
N VAL A 757 -26.81 -14.41 -2.63
CA VAL A 757 -26.69 -15.88 -2.56
C VAL A 757 -26.59 -16.42 -1.12
N GLY A 758 -26.58 -15.54 -0.13
CA GLY A 758 -26.45 -15.89 1.28
C GLY A 758 -25.25 -15.20 1.95
N LEU A 759 -25.00 -15.50 3.22
CA LEU A 759 -23.94 -14.84 3.99
C LEU A 759 -22.55 -15.12 3.40
N GLY A 760 -22.28 -16.34 2.97
CA GLY A 760 -21.03 -16.70 2.31
C GLY A 760 -20.78 -15.87 1.03
N GLY A 761 -21.82 -15.77 0.18
CA GLY A 761 -21.78 -14.93 -1.02
C GLY A 761 -21.60 -13.44 -0.71
N LEU A 762 -22.23 -12.94 0.36
CA LEU A 762 -22.04 -11.54 0.79
C LEU A 762 -20.60 -11.27 1.25
N VAL A 763 -20.00 -12.14 2.06
CA VAL A 763 -18.60 -12.00 2.52
C VAL A 763 -17.63 -12.11 1.34
N CYS A 764 -17.89 -13.04 0.42
CA CYS A 764 -17.14 -13.13 -0.84
C CYS A 764 -17.22 -11.83 -1.63
N TYR A 765 -18.42 -11.32 -1.87
CA TYR A 765 -18.66 -10.04 -2.53
C TYR A 765 -17.84 -8.92 -1.88
N MET A 766 -17.93 -8.75 -0.56
CA MET A 766 -17.20 -7.70 0.16
C MET A 766 -15.68 -7.87 0.06
N SER A 767 -15.18 -9.09 0.19
CA SER A 767 -13.75 -9.39 0.05
C SER A 767 -13.24 -9.03 -1.35
N TYR A 768 -13.99 -9.41 -2.38
CA TYR A 768 -13.69 -9.07 -3.76
C TYR A 768 -13.66 -7.55 -3.99
N GLN A 769 -14.62 -6.81 -3.45
CA GLN A 769 -14.66 -5.35 -3.56
C GLN A 769 -13.49 -4.68 -2.84
N VAL A 770 -13.06 -5.19 -1.68
CA VAL A 770 -11.89 -4.67 -0.97
C VAL A 770 -10.60 -4.93 -1.77
N VAL A 771 -10.43 -6.13 -2.33
CA VAL A 771 -9.29 -6.44 -3.21
C VAL A 771 -9.29 -5.53 -4.43
N GLY A 772 -10.45 -5.36 -5.08
CA GLY A 772 -10.64 -4.46 -6.23
C GLY A 772 -10.30 -3.00 -5.89
N SER A 773 -10.66 -2.54 -4.69
CA SER A 773 -10.32 -1.17 -4.23
C SER A 773 -8.82 -0.96 -4.07
N LEU A 774 -8.09 -1.94 -3.54
CA LEU A 774 -6.63 -1.88 -3.43
C LEU A 774 -5.94 -1.89 -4.80
N VAL A 775 -6.41 -2.72 -5.72
CA VAL A 775 -5.92 -2.71 -7.11
C VAL A 775 -6.17 -1.35 -7.77
N SER A 776 -7.38 -0.81 -7.63
CA SER A 776 -7.75 0.51 -8.16
C SER A 776 -6.89 1.64 -7.57
N LEU A 777 -6.63 1.60 -6.26
CA LEU A 777 -5.73 2.52 -5.57
C LEU A 777 -4.35 2.56 -6.23
N PHE A 778 -3.74 1.39 -6.41
CA PHE A 778 -2.40 1.30 -6.99
C PHE A 778 -2.38 1.63 -8.48
N MET A 779 -3.46 1.36 -9.21
CA MET A 779 -3.60 1.79 -10.61
C MET A 779 -3.66 3.32 -10.72
N ILE A 780 -4.42 3.99 -9.85
CA ILE A 780 -4.48 5.46 -9.76
C ILE A 780 -3.10 6.04 -9.41
N ALA A 781 -2.45 5.50 -8.37
CA ALA A 781 -1.13 5.95 -7.96
C ALA A 781 -0.08 5.77 -9.07
N ALA A 782 -0.13 4.65 -9.78
CA ALA A 782 0.75 4.37 -10.89
C ALA A 782 0.48 5.28 -12.11
N SER A 783 -0.78 5.55 -12.42
CA SER A 783 -1.14 6.49 -13.49
C SER A 783 -0.61 7.89 -13.22
N LEU A 784 -0.67 8.36 -11.97
CA LEU A 784 -0.07 9.62 -11.54
C LEU A 784 1.46 9.59 -11.65
N PHE A 785 2.10 8.47 -11.27
CA PHE A 785 3.53 8.29 -11.39
C PHE A 785 4.02 8.34 -12.84
N PHE A 786 3.47 7.47 -13.69
CA PHE A 786 3.85 7.39 -15.10
C PHE A 786 3.45 8.64 -15.87
N GLY A 787 2.27 9.19 -15.60
CA GLY A 787 1.82 10.44 -16.18
C GLY A 787 2.81 11.58 -15.90
N ARG A 788 3.31 11.68 -14.67
CA ARG A 788 4.32 12.68 -14.32
C ARG A 788 5.69 12.41 -14.94
N LEU A 789 6.09 11.13 -15.06
CA LEU A 789 7.35 10.77 -15.70
C LEU A 789 7.39 11.26 -17.17
N VAL A 790 6.25 11.14 -17.86
CA VAL A 790 6.11 11.56 -19.27
C VAL A 790 5.89 13.06 -19.38
N LEU A 791 4.96 13.63 -18.61
CA LEU A 791 4.49 15.02 -18.74
C LEU A 791 5.33 16.03 -17.95
N ARG A 792 6.21 15.56 -17.06
CA ARG A 792 7.12 16.35 -16.20
C ARG A 792 6.43 17.33 -15.23
N LYS A 793 5.10 17.53 -15.32
CA LYS A 793 4.30 18.41 -14.47
C LYS A 793 3.21 17.62 -13.75
N ALA A 794 3.12 17.74 -12.41
CA ALA A 794 2.17 16.98 -11.59
C ALA A 794 0.71 17.29 -11.92
N TRP A 795 0.37 18.56 -12.16
CA TRP A 795 -0.98 18.97 -12.47
C TRP A 795 -1.46 18.41 -13.83
N LEU A 796 -0.55 18.27 -14.82
CA LEU A 796 -0.89 17.64 -16.09
C LEU A 796 -1.16 16.14 -15.92
N ALA A 797 -0.40 15.45 -15.08
CA ALA A 797 -0.65 14.03 -14.78
C ALA A 797 -2.01 13.84 -14.07
N ALA A 798 -2.35 14.71 -13.12
CA ALA A 798 -3.64 14.71 -12.46
C ALA A 798 -4.79 15.03 -13.45
N LEU A 799 -4.60 15.98 -14.34
CA LEU A 799 -5.57 16.31 -15.40
C LEU A 799 -5.78 15.14 -16.37
N VAL A 800 -4.70 14.46 -16.79
CA VAL A 800 -4.81 13.29 -17.67
C VAL A 800 -5.54 12.16 -16.96
N LEU A 801 -5.24 11.90 -15.68
CA LEU A 801 -5.97 10.91 -14.90
C LEU A 801 -7.46 11.27 -14.77
N TRP A 802 -7.77 12.54 -14.48
CA TRP A 802 -9.13 13.02 -14.41
C TRP A 802 -9.86 12.84 -15.77
N LEU A 803 -9.18 13.17 -16.89
CA LEU A 803 -9.70 12.94 -18.24
C LEU A 803 -9.90 11.45 -18.54
N LEU A 804 -9.02 10.57 -18.13
CA LEU A 804 -9.19 9.12 -18.32
C LEU A 804 -10.41 8.58 -17.57
N VAL A 805 -10.62 8.99 -16.32
CA VAL A 805 -11.81 8.64 -15.55
C VAL A 805 -13.06 9.20 -16.20
N PHE A 806 -13.01 10.45 -16.64
CA PHE A 806 -14.07 11.13 -17.35
C PHE A 806 -14.41 10.47 -18.70
N LEU A 807 -13.41 10.14 -19.53
CA LEU A 807 -13.62 9.49 -20.82
C LEU A 807 -14.15 8.06 -20.68
N ASN A 808 -13.78 7.34 -19.62
CA ASN A 808 -14.33 6.02 -19.32
C ASN A 808 -15.84 6.07 -19.03
N ALA A 809 -16.31 7.18 -18.49
CA ALA A 809 -17.73 7.41 -18.25
C ALA A 809 -18.50 7.85 -19.53
N MET A 810 -17.82 8.45 -20.51
CA MET A 810 -18.45 8.92 -21.77
C MET A 810 -18.92 7.82 -22.72
N GLY A 811 -18.61 6.56 -22.45
CA GLY A 811 -18.99 5.43 -23.33
C GLY A 811 -20.44 4.96 -23.17
N ARG A 812 -21.25 5.62 -22.36
CA ARG A 812 -22.60 5.22 -21.98
C ARG A 812 -23.68 6.05 -22.72
N GLU A 813 -24.93 5.65 -22.58
CA GLU A 813 -26.03 6.09 -23.47
C GLU A 813 -26.59 7.49 -23.17
N ASN A 814 -26.22 8.12 -22.01
CA ASN A 814 -26.70 9.48 -21.64
C ASN A 814 -25.55 10.39 -21.20
N PRO A 815 -24.97 11.16 -22.14
CA PRO A 815 -23.72 11.88 -21.89
C PRO A 815 -23.81 12.98 -20.82
N LEU A 816 -24.95 13.67 -20.66
CA LEU A 816 -25.01 14.83 -19.75
C LEU A 816 -24.94 14.45 -18.27
N PHE A 817 -25.70 13.46 -17.79
CA PHE A 817 -25.73 13.05 -16.39
C PHE A 817 -24.47 12.24 -16.03
N GLU A 818 -24.04 11.36 -16.93
CA GLU A 818 -22.86 10.52 -16.70
C GLU A 818 -21.55 11.32 -16.75
N ILE A 819 -21.47 12.31 -17.64
CA ILE A 819 -20.33 13.23 -17.71
C ILE A 819 -20.21 14.06 -16.43
N THR A 820 -21.31 14.63 -15.95
CA THR A 820 -21.30 15.46 -14.74
C THR A 820 -20.95 14.62 -13.51
N GLY A 821 -21.54 13.44 -13.36
CA GLY A 821 -21.25 12.58 -12.24
C GLY A 821 -19.84 12.02 -12.26
N ALA A 822 -19.34 11.56 -13.42
CA ALA A 822 -17.96 11.13 -13.56
C ALA A 822 -16.96 12.24 -13.21
N ALA A 823 -17.26 13.49 -13.64
CA ALA A 823 -16.45 14.65 -13.28
C ALA A 823 -16.43 14.89 -11.76
N VAL A 824 -17.60 14.79 -11.12
CA VAL A 824 -17.74 14.95 -9.66
C VAL A 824 -17.00 13.82 -8.92
N ILE A 825 -17.18 12.56 -9.34
CA ILE A 825 -16.51 11.38 -8.73
C ILE A 825 -14.99 11.51 -8.86
N ALA A 826 -14.48 11.81 -10.06
CA ALA A 826 -13.05 12.01 -10.28
C ALA A 826 -12.48 13.14 -9.41
N THR A 827 -13.25 14.25 -9.30
CA THR A 827 -12.84 15.40 -8.48
C THR A 827 -12.78 15.04 -6.99
N ILE A 828 -13.80 14.34 -6.46
CA ILE A 828 -13.85 13.91 -5.06
C ILE A 828 -12.64 13.02 -4.74
N PHE A 829 -12.36 12.01 -5.57
CA PHE A 829 -11.24 11.10 -5.32
C PHE A 829 -9.86 11.77 -5.46
N LEU A 830 -9.69 12.69 -6.41
CA LEU A 830 -8.44 13.46 -6.51
C LEU A 830 -8.24 14.39 -5.31
N LEU A 831 -9.28 15.11 -4.90
CA LEU A 831 -9.21 15.97 -3.72
C LEU A 831 -8.92 15.16 -2.46
N LEU A 832 -9.57 14.00 -2.30
CA LEU A 832 -9.31 13.08 -1.21
C LEU A 832 -7.85 12.62 -1.20
N PHE A 833 -7.34 12.18 -2.35
CA PHE A 833 -5.95 11.73 -2.49
C PHE A 833 -4.94 12.81 -2.08
N PHE A 834 -5.08 14.02 -2.60
CA PHE A 834 -4.14 15.10 -2.28
C PHE A 834 -4.26 15.61 -0.83
N ARG A 835 -5.41 15.39 -0.15
CA ARG A 835 -5.65 15.84 1.21
C ARG A 835 -5.32 14.80 2.28
N THR A 836 -5.57 13.53 2.02
CA THR A 836 -5.46 12.42 2.99
C THR A 836 -4.50 11.31 2.55
N GLY A 837 -3.89 11.47 1.38
CA GLY A 837 -2.95 10.48 0.84
C GLY A 837 -3.57 9.15 0.44
N LEU A 838 -2.73 8.12 0.41
CA LEU A 838 -3.12 6.77 -0.02
C LEU A 838 -4.17 6.13 0.89
N LEU A 839 -4.10 6.36 2.21
CA LEU A 839 -4.99 5.72 3.16
C LEU A 839 -6.44 6.19 2.98
N GLY A 840 -6.66 7.50 2.95
CA GLY A 840 -8.02 8.02 2.75
C GLY A 840 -8.60 7.61 1.41
N LEU A 841 -7.79 7.62 0.34
CA LEU A 841 -8.23 7.14 -0.97
C LEU A 841 -8.58 5.63 -0.95
N ALA A 842 -7.77 4.79 -0.28
CA ALA A 842 -8.05 3.35 -0.14
C ALA A 842 -9.39 3.10 0.56
N VAL A 843 -9.63 3.80 1.67
CA VAL A 843 -10.90 3.70 2.42
C VAL A 843 -12.07 4.22 1.59
N GLY A 844 -11.90 5.36 0.91
CA GLY A 844 -12.95 5.94 0.05
C GLY A 844 -13.35 5.04 -1.10
N LEU A 845 -12.36 4.47 -1.80
CA LEU A 845 -12.59 3.46 -2.85
C LEU A 845 -13.26 2.20 -2.29
N GLY A 846 -12.82 1.70 -1.13
CA GLY A 846 -13.40 0.53 -0.48
C GLY A 846 -14.87 0.72 -0.13
N VAL A 847 -15.22 1.84 0.50
CA VAL A 847 -16.60 2.19 0.84
C VAL A 847 -17.46 2.31 -0.43
N TYR A 848 -16.96 3.04 -1.43
CA TYR A 848 -17.67 3.18 -2.71
C TYR A 848 -17.90 1.81 -3.38
N GLN A 849 -16.89 0.96 -3.51
CA GLN A 849 -17.03 -0.32 -4.19
C GLN A 849 -17.96 -1.28 -3.42
N VAL A 850 -17.84 -1.35 -2.09
CA VAL A 850 -18.73 -2.18 -1.25
C VAL A 850 -20.18 -1.74 -1.36
N LEU A 851 -20.44 -0.43 -1.41
CA LEU A 851 -21.82 0.07 -1.45
C LEU A 851 -22.39 0.24 -2.87
N SER A 852 -21.56 0.30 -3.93
CA SER A 852 -22.01 0.59 -5.30
C SER A 852 -23.05 -0.42 -5.81
N THR A 853 -22.85 -1.71 -5.56
CA THR A 853 -23.72 -2.80 -6.04
C THR A 853 -24.29 -3.65 -4.90
N ALA A 854 -24.28 -3.15 -3.63
CA ALA A 854 -24.88 -3.84 -2.47
C ALA A 854 -26.43 -3.83 -2.52
N PRO A 855 -27.11 -4.85 -1.97
CA PRO A 855 -28.57 -4.93 -1.97
C PRO A 855 -29.22 -4.08 -0.87
N ILE A 856 -29.02 -2.76 -0.95
CA ILE A 856 -29.49 -1.80 0.05
C ILE A 856 -30.98 -1.46 -0.17
N THR A 857 -31.78 -1.63 0.88
CA THR A 857 -33.21 -1.29 0.90
C THR A 857 -33.62 -0.78 2.29
N PRO A 858 -34.50 0.25 2.38
CA PRO A 858 -35.11 0.65 3.64
C PRO A 858 -36.27 -0.26 4.07
N ASP A 859 -36.77 -1.11 3.17
CA ASP A 859 -37.86 -2.06 3.45
C ASP A 859 -37.32 -3.31 4.17
N LEU A 860 -37.44 -3.32 5.49
CA LEU A 860 -36.95 -4.41 6.34
C LEU A 860 -37.76 -5.72 6.21
N SER A 861 -38.91 -5.69 5.55
CA SER A 861 -39.71 -6.90 5.29
C SER A 861 -39.12 -7.78 4.20
N ARG A 862 -38.17 -7.25 3.40
CA ARG A 862 -37.52 -7.99 2.33
C ARG A 862 -36.51 -8.98 2.87
N TRP A 863 -36.54 -10.19 2.34
CA TRP A 863 -35.65 -11.28 2.77
C TRP A 863 -34.15 -10.93 2.67
N PHE A 864 -33.77 -10.04 1.75
CA PHE A 864 -32.39 -9.60 1.53
C PHE A 864 -32.00 -8.34 2.31
N ALA A 865 -32.92 -7.70 3.03
CA ALA A 865 -32.66 -6.45 3.74
C ALA A 865 -31.47 -6.54 4.71
N GLY A 866 -31.33 -7.70 5.39
CA GLY A 866 -30.21 -7.96 6.30
C GLY A 866 -28.84 -7.88 5.63
N TYR A 867 -28.72 -8.23 4.36
CA TYR A 867 -27.44 -8.14 3.62
C TYR A 867 -27.03 -6.70 3.34
N GLY A 868 -27.99 -5.85 2.93
CA GLY A 868 -27.75 -4.42 2.76
C GLY A 868 -27.39 -3.73 4.07
N LEU A 869 -28.11 -4.06 5.16
CA LEU A 869 -27.82 -3.55 6.51
C LEU A 869 -26.43 -3.98 6.99
N PHE A 870 -25.99 -5.19 6.69
CA PHE A 870 -24.65 -5.65 7.02
C PHE A 870 -23.56 -4.81 6.33
N CYS A 871 -23.73 -4.49 5.04
CA CYS A 871 -22.80 -3.60 4.32
C CYS A 871 -22.78 -2.19 4.94
N LEU A 872 -23.93 -1.62 5.28
CA LEU A 872 -24.01 -0.32 5.95
C LEU A 872 -23.40 -0.34 7.35
N ALA A 873 -23.64 -1.40 8.14
CA ALA A 873 -23.04 -1.58 9.45
C ALA A 873 -21.52 -1.73 9.39
N PHE A 874 -20.99 -2.42 8.37
CA PHE A 874 -19.56 -2.53 8.12
C PHE A 874 -18.93 -1.14 7.86
N VAL A 875 -19.55 -0.33 7.02
CA VAL A 875 -19.08 1.05 6.75
C VAL A 875 -19.17 1.92 8.01
N LEU A 876 -20.24 1.78 8.78
CA LEU A 876 -20.39 2.48 10.06
C LEU A 876 -19.31 2.06 11.07
N ALA A 877 -18.96 0.76 11.12
CA ALA A 877 -17.89 0.27 11.99
C ALA A 877 -16.52 0.88 11.63
N ILE A 878 -16.22 1.01 10.32
CA ILE A 878 -15.01 1.71 9.85
C ILE A 878 -15.03 3.19 10.28
N ALA A 879 -16.18 3.85 10.19
CA ALA A 879 -16.32 5.25 10.61
C ALA A 879 -16.16 5.42 12.12
N ILE A 880 -16.74 4.53 12.93
CA ILE A 880 -16.58 4.52 14.39
C ILE A 880 -15.12 4.26 14.78
N TYR A 881 -14.45 3.31 14.12
CA TYR A 881 -13.02 3.11 14.31
C TYR A 881 -12.21 4.37 13.96
N GLY A 882 -12.50 5.00 12.82
CA GLY A 882 -11.86 6.25 12.41
C GLY A 882 -12.08 7.37 13.43
N PHE A 883 -13.28 7.50 13.96
CA PHE A 883 -13.62 8.47 15.01
C PHE A 883 -12.83 8.21 16.31
N TRP A 884 -12.82 6.94 16.76
CA TRP A 884 -12.10 6.55 17.96
C TRP A 884 -10.57 6.78 17.83
N ALA A 885 -9.98 6.38 16.72
CA ALA A 885 -8.57 6.59 16.47
C ALA A 885 -8.22 8.08 16.31
N ALA A 886 -9.05 8.89 15.62
CA ALA A 886 -8.84 10.32 15.42
C ALA A 886 -8.82 11.13 16.75
N ARG A 887 -9.35 10.55 17.82
CA ARG A 887 -9.34 11.09 19.18
C ARG A 887 -8.24 10.50 20.07
N GLY A 888 -7.26 9.79 19.50
CA GLY A 888 -6.18 9.15 20.26
C GLY A 888 -6.63 8.01 21.15
N GLY A 889 -7.80 7.39 20.87
CA GLY A 889 -8.35 6.27 21.63
C GLY A 889 -9.22 6.68 22.84
N ALA A 890 -9.46 7.97 23.06
CA ALA A 890 -10.35 8.46 24.14
C ALA A 890 -11.74 8.80 23.57
N VAL A 891 -12.76 8.06 23.94
CA VAL A 891 -14.14 8.30 23.46
C VAL A 891 -14.83 9.44 24.23
N PHE A 892 -14.53 9.64 25.53
CA PHE A 892 -15.27 10.53 26.43
C PHE A 892 -14.41 11.44 27.34
N SER A 893 -13.12 11.69 27.04
CA SER A 893 -12.41 12.73 27.78
C SER A 893 -12.98 14.10 27.37
N GLY A 894 -14.03 14.50 28.06
CA GLY A 894 -14.51 15.85 28.03
C GLY A 894 -13.43 16.80 28.56
N ALA A 895 -13.37 17.98 27.99
CA ALA A 895 -12.63 19.13 28.52
C ALA A 895 -13.09 19.46 29.96
N ALA A 896 -12.53 18.76 30.94
CA ALA A 896 -12.73 18.99 32.36
C ALA A 896 -11.49 18.60 33.17
N ALA A 897 -10.30 18.79 32.62
CA ALA A 897 -9.04 18.60 33.36
C ALA A 897 -7.93 19.53 32.90
N ASP A 898 -8.24 20.77 32.46
CA ASP A 898 -7.29 21.86 32.31
C ASP A 898 -8.03 23.17 32.58
N ASP A 899 -8.32 23.42 33.87
CA ASP A 899 -8.40 24.72 34.53
C ASP A 899 -7.51 24.72 35.77
#